data_fe9bd9f7990544fabeed718366c114ce
#
_entry.id   fe9bd9f7990544fabeed718366c114ce
#
_cell.length_a   1.000
_cell.length_b   1.000
_cell.length_c   1.000
_cell.angle_alpha   90.00
_cell.angle_beta   90.00
_cell.angle_gamma   90.00
#
_symmetry.space_group_name_H-M   'P 1'
#
loop_
_entity.id
_entity.type
_entity.pdbx_description
1 polymer ?
#
loop_
_entity_poly.entity_id
_entity_poly.type
_entity_poly.pdbx_seq_one_letter_code
_entity_poly.pdbx_strand_id
1 'polypeptide(L)'
;MITAMREYFRGMKLILLIVGVAFVATSLVFYGSTSLRGESGRASAQVASINGEEIPPARFQRVLRNYLEYYRRTYQQNLTPEMAERVGLTQQVINELIQESLILQQAKREGITVSDEELRLRIQAIPAFQEDGRFSLDRYKLVLKENRMDPNDFESEVRRDMLRQRMEALVKDGIKVSDAEVEQAYGIRYERVRAEWAYVEAAPLMAQVTVSDADAEAYLKTHEARFSRPERRKVQYVLLAPKSFAQAVSDQDAETYYKEHGAEFERPKRLKTAHILVRVPPTGGSEAENKSRAKIAEAIRRVKAGEDFGKLAKEISEDTATAGQGGELGFVGKGEMVPQFEEGVFALKKGEVSPQPVRTPFGYHAIKVLDVQDAGVQPFREVAPKIKEKLGAERSERAAQAKADEARPALAAGKDFAADAKQLGLEVKETTIARGDGLEGIGRDPGLEDALFGLAVGGVTPPIKTAVGIMIAKVTEQFAAGVPPFAEVKDRVVESIKRERAQAAAEERAKALGASVGAGDLLAAARRDKLPGGETPLFSRAEPPKEREALPGAVLLAALQTPAGKVSEPVKTATGVYIVQTLERRAADPQGFDKSRDQLRTQVLEQKRAFAWERWVKALYAGAKIKVQGETVGVN
;
A
#
# COMPACT_ATOMS: atom_id res chain seq x y z
N MET A 1 5.09 -27.83 2.51
CA MET A 1 5.27 -26.35 2.52
C MET A 1 5.17 -25.75 1.11
N ILE A 2 5.77 -26.32 0.07
CA ILE A 2 5.72 -25.80 -1.33
C ILE A 2 4.34 -25.97 -1.98
N THR A 3 3.57 -27.02 -1.66
CA THR A 3 2.19 -27.21 -2.14
C THR A 3 1.20 -26.19 -1.57
N ALA A 4 1.33 -25.84 -0.31
CA ALA A 4 0.51 -24.79 0.32
C ALA A 4 0.81 -23.39 -0.25
N MET A 5 2.07 -23.09 -0.62
CA MET A 5 2.42 -21.86 -1.33
C MET A 5 1.85 -21.84 -2.76
N ARG A 6 1.76 -22.95 -3.45
CA ARG A 6 1.18 -23.03 -4.81
C ARG A 6 -0.34 -22.79 -4.82
N GLU A 7 -1.05 -23.28 -3.80
CA GLU A 7 -2.48 -23.00 -3.63
C GLU A 7 -2.73 -21.55 -3.22
N TYR A 8 -1.87 -21.00 -2.36
CA TYR A 8 -1.93 -19.59 -1.97
C TYR A 8 -1.69 -18.64 -3.16
N PHE A 9 -0.75 -18.97 -4.05
CA PHE A 9 -0.49 -18.22 -5.28
C PHE A 9 -1.59 -18.38 -6.35
N ARG A 10 -2.30 -19.52 -6.38
CA ARG A 10 -3.49 -19.68 -7.25
C ARG A 10 -4.68 -18.87 -6.73
N GLY A 11 -4.89 -18.84 -5.42
CA GLY A 11 -5.88 -17.97 -4.77
C GLY A 11 -5.55 -16.49 -4.93
N MET A 12 -4.27 -16.12 -4.85
CA MET A 12 -3.80 -14.75 -5.02
C MET A 12 -3.90 -14.25 -6.47
N LYS A 13 -3.74 -15.11 -7.48
CA LYS A 13 -4.04 -14.76 -8.89
C LYS A 13 -5.53 -14.52 -9.11
N LEU A 14 -6.39 -15.29 -8.44
CA LEU A 14 -7.83 -15.07 -8.47
C LEU A 14 -8.22 -13.82 -7.68
N ILE A 15 -7.59 -13.57 -6.55
CA ILE A 15 -7.77 -12.36 -5.73
C ILE A 15 -7.22 -11.13 -6.48
N LEU A 16 -6.09 -11.21 -7.16
CA LEU A 16 -5.56 -10.14 -8.00
C LEU A 16 -6.41 -9.89 -9.26
N LEU A 17 -7.03 -10.93 -9.81
CA LEU A 17 -8.00 -10.78 -10.90
C LEU A 17 -9.33 -10.19 -10.38
N ILE A 18 -9.81 -10.66 -9.22
CA ILE A 18 -10.99 -10.11 -8.54
C ILE A 18 -10.72 -8.69 -8.04
N VAL A 19 -9.52 -8.42 -7.52
CA VAL A 19 -9.07 -7.08 -7.12
C VAL A 19 -8.87 -6.20 -8.35
N GLY A 20 -8.39 -6.70 -9.48
CA GLY A 20 -8.33 -5.97 -10.75
C GLY A 20 -9.73 -5.62 -11.27
N VAL A 21 -10.67 -6.55 -11.22
CA VAL A 21 -12.07 -6.32 -11.62
C VAL A 21 -12.85 -5.55 -10.55
N ALA A 22 -12.64 -5.82 -9.27
CA ALA A 22 -13.19 -5.03 -8.17
C ALA A 22 -12.56 -3.62 -8.13
N PHE A 23 -11.33 -3.47 -8.56
CA PHE A 23 -10.65 -2.18 -8.68
C PHE A 23 -11.24 -1.34 -9.82
N VAL A 24 -11.56 -1.94 -10.95
CA VAL A 24 -12.37 -1.30 -12.00
C VAL A 24 -13.80 -1.05 -11.49
N ALA A 25 -14.38 -1.98 -10.73
CA ALA A 25 -15.77 -1.89 -10.27
C ALA A 25 -15.99 -0.95 -9.06
N THR A 26 -15.03 -0.79 -8.16
CA THR A 26 -15.20 0.06 -6.96
C THR A 26 -14.78 1.51 -7.15
N SER A 27 -14.13 1.83 -8.26
CA SER A 27 -13.68 3.19 -8.56
C SER A 27 -14.78 4.20 -8.85
N LEU A 28 -16.03 3.78 -8.91
CA LEU A 28 -17.13 4.61 -9.44
C LEU A 28 -18.19 5.05 -8.44
N VAL A 29 -18.03 4.70 -7.15
CA VAL A 29 -19.09 4.96 -6.18
C VAL A 29 -19.15 6.39 -5.64
N PHE A 30 -18.18 7.25 -5.90
CA PHE A 30 -18.08 8.51 -5.14
C PHE A 30 -18.19 9.85 -5.88
N TYR A 31 -18.58 9.92 -7.16
CA TYR A 31 -18.73 11.25 -7.80
C TYR A 31 -20.00 11.40 -8.64
N GLY A 32 -21.08 11.70 -7.97
CA GLY A 32 -22.34 12.03 -8.64
C GLY A 32 -23.28 12.89 -7.81
N SER A 33 -22.80 13.98 -7.22
CA SER A 33 -23.71 15.02 -6.72
C SER A 33 -22.96 16.32 -6.41
N THR A 34 -22.53 17.05 -7.41
CA THR A 34 -22.43 18.53 -7.37
C THR A 34 -22.04 19.02 -8.74
N SER A 35 -23.01 19.12 -9.64
CA SER A 35 -22.84 19.99 -10.78
C SER A 35 -24.20 20.35 -11.34
N LEU A 36 -24.77 21.36 -10.78
CA LEU A 36 -25.70 22.25 -11.49
C LEU A 36 -25.48 23.66 -10.91
N ARG A 37 -24.63 24.41 -11.56
CA ARG A 37 -24.84 25.81 -11.94
C ARG A 37 -23.53 26.56 -12.19
N GLY A 38 -23.43 27.13 -13.38
CA GLY A 38 -22.78 28.42 -13.56
C GLY A 38 -21.41 28.42 -14.21
N GLU A 39 -21.48 28.67 -15.49
CA GLU A 39 -20.84 29.75 -16.24
C GLU A 39 -19.43 29.55 -16.79
N SER A 40 -19.45 29.41 -18.11
CA SER A 40 -18.56 30.01 -19.13
C SER A 40 -17.17 30.49 -18.69
N GLY A 41 -16.16 29.91 -19.30
CA GLY A 41 -14.88 30.58 -19.51
C GLY A 41 -13.70 30.08 -18.71
N ARG A 42 -13.46 28.74 -18.65
CA ARG A 42 -12.10 28.22 -18.38
C ARG A 42 -11.74 27.24 -19.48
N ALA A 43 -10.70 27.57 -20.23
CA ALA A 43 -10.04 26.63 -21.12
C ALA A 43 -9.87 25.30 -20.40
N SER A 44 -10.32 24.20 -21.01
CA SER A 44 -10.18 22.85 -20.46
C SER A 44 -8.70 22.62 -20.20
N ALA A 45 -8.31 22.58 -18.92
CA ALA A 45 -6.94 22.33 -18.52
C ALA A 45 -6.58 20.92 -18.97
N GLN A 46 -5.86 20.80 -20.09
CA GLN A 46 -5.32 19.53 -20.60
C GLN A 46 -4.38 18.93 -19.57
N VAL A 47 -4.50 17.65 -19.27
CA VAL A 47 -3.55 16.96 -18.39
C VAL A 47 -2.26 16.66 -19.15
N ALA A 48 -2.39 16.09 -20.34
CA ALA A 48 -1.29 15.83 -21.28
C ALA A 48 -1.83 15.69 -22.69
N SER A 49 -0.97 15.90 -23.69
CA SER A 49 -1.22 15.63 -25.11
C SER A 49 -0.11 14.74 -25.67
N ILE A 50 -0.47 13.66 -26.36
CA ILE A 50 0.45 12.69 -26.94
C ILE A 50 0.19 12.60 -28.45
N ASN A 51 1.16 13.02 -29.26
CA ASN A 51 1.06 13.07 -30.72
C ASN A 51 -0.19 13.83 -31.23
N GLY A 52 -0.67 14.81 -30.44
CA GLY A 52 -1.87 15.60 -30.74
C GLY A 52 -3.19 15.03 -30.18
N GLU A 53 -3.21 13.84 -29.62
CA GLU A 53 -4.34 13.32 -28.87
C GLU A 53 -4.26 13.78 -27.39
N GLU A 54 -5.37 14.28 -26.88
CA GLU A 54 -5.46 14.77 -25.50
C GLU A 54 -5.91 13.67 -24.54
N ILE A 55 -5.29 13.64 -23.35
CA ILE A 55 -5.82 12.84 -22.22
C ILE A 55 -6.96 13.64 -21.57
N PRO A 56 -8.20 13.13 -21.60
CA PRO A 56 -9.33 13.80 -20.96
C PRO A 56 -9.11 13.94 -19.46
N PRO A 57 -9.34 15.12 -18.86
CA PRO A 57 -9.20 15.33 -17.42
C PRO A 57 -10.05 14.37 -16.58
N ALA A 58 -11.23 14.03 -17.05
CA ALA A 58 -12.12 13.06 -16.40
C ALA A 58 -11.46 11.67 -16.25
N ARG A 59 -10.68 11.25 -17.26
CA ARG A 59 -9.95 9.98 -17.22
C ARG A 59 -8.81 10.00 -16.20
N PHE A 60 -8.03 11.07 -16.20
CA PHE A 60 -6.97 11.26 -15.19
C PHE A 60 -7.53 11.23 -13.77
N GLN A 61 -8.59 12.00 -13.50
CA GLN A 61 -9.23 12.02 -12.18
C GLN A 61 -9.78 10.65 -11.77
N ARG A 62 -10.31 9.87 -12.71
CA ARG A 62 -10.79 8.51 -12.46
C ARG A 62 -9.65 7.60 -12.01
N VAL A 63 -8.56 7.56 -12.79
CA VAL A 63 -7.41 6.71 -12.45
C VAL A 63 -6.78 7.14 -11.13
N LEU A 64 -6.61 8.44 -10.89
CA LEU A 64 -6.08 8.95 -9.62
C LEU A 64 -6.95 8.53 -8.42
N ARG A 65 -8.28 8.65 -8.54
CA ARG A 65 -9.20 8.18 -7.48
C ARG A 65 -9.04 6.69 -7.21
N ASN A 66 -8.87 5.87 -8.26
CA ASN A 66 -8.66 4.43 -8.13
C ASN A 66 -7.41 4.13 -7.29
N TYR A 67 -6.31 4.83 -7.58
CA TYR A 67 -5.08 4.71 -6.80
C TYR A 67 -5.28 5.15 -5.35
N LEU A 68 -5.93 6.29 -5.09
CA LEU A 68 -6.21 6.77 -3.75
C LEU A 68 -7.06 5.77 -2.94
N GLU A 69 -8.07 5.18 -3.58
CA GLU A 69 -8.90 4.17 -2.94
C GLU A 69 -8.16 2.86 -2.67
N TYR A 70 -7.30 2.43 -3.59
CA TYR A 70 -6.39 1.30 -3.40
C TYR A 70 -5.47 1.53 -2.19
N TYR A 71 -4.83 2.70 -2.10
CA TYR A 71 -3.97 3.05 -0.96
C TYR A 71 -4.75 3.07 0.35
N ARG A 72 -5.95 3.63 0.35
CA ARG A 72 -6.83 3.63 1.53
C ARG A 72 -7.14 2.21 2.03
N ARG A 73 -7.47 1.30 1.12
CA ARG A 73 -7.82 -0.09 1.46
C ARG A 73 -6.61 -0.91 1.89
N THR A 74 -5.49 -0.76 1.20
CA THR A 74 -4.31 -1.59 1.40
C THR A 74 -3.48 -1.15 2.61
N TYR A 75 -3.34 0.15 2.80
CA TYR A 75 -2.49 0.72 3.84
C TYR A 75 -3.26 1.40 4.97
N GLN A 76 -4.61 1.38 4.94
CA GLN A 76 -5.51 2.06 5.89
C GLN A 76 -5.18 3.56 6.05
N GLN A 77 -4.57 4.18 5.05
CA GLN A 77 -4.20 5.58 5.01
C GLN A 77 -5.12 6.35 4.05
N ASN A 78 -5.73 7.41 4.55
CA ASN A 78 -6.45 8.36 3.71
C ASN A 78 -5.44 9.32 3.07
N LEU A 79 -5.04 9.04 1.82
CA LEU A 79 -4.26 9.96 1.02
C LEU A 79 -5.19 11.03 0.44
N THR A 80 -4.95 12.29 0.78
CA THR A 80 -5.60 13.41 0.07
C THR A 80 -4.95 13.63 -1.30
N PRO A 81 -5.60 14.32 -2.24
CA PRO A 81 -5.00 14.67 -3.53
C PRO A 81 -3.65 15.37 -3.40
N GLU A 82 -3.50 16.26 -2.42
CA GLU A 82 -2.26 17.00 -2.14
C GLU A 82 -1.16 16.07 -1.63
N MET A 83 -1.52 15.10 -0.79
CA MET A 83 -0.57 14.06 -0.34
C MET A 83 -0.15 13.16 -1.50
N ALA A 84 -1.08 12.81 -2.39
CA ALA A 84 -0.79 12.03 -3.59
C ALA A 84 0.21 12.75 -4.51
N GLU A 85 0.09 14.05 -4.66
CA GLU A 85 1.05 14.87 -5.41
C GLU A 85 2.44 14.84 -4.77
N ARG A 86 2.54 15.02 -3.45
CA ARG A 86 3.83 14.99 -2.71
C ARG A 86 4.55 13.65 -2.78
N VAL A 87 3.82 12.54 -2.82
CA VAL A 87 4.44 11.20 -2.98
C VAL A 87 4.65 10.82 -4.44
N GLY A 88 4.40 11.73 -5.38
CA GLY A 88 4.60 11.51 -6.82
C GLY A 88 3.54 10.64 -7.48
N LEU A 89 2.43 10.31 -6.80
CA LEU A 89 1.36 9.47 -7.33
C LEU A 89 0.67 10.11 -8.54
N THR A 90 0.49 11.44 -8.49
CA THR A 90 -0.06 12.21 -9.61
C THR A 90 0.78 12.03 -10.87
N GLN A 91 2.11 12.14 -10.76
CA GLN A 91 3.03 11.94 -11.88
C GLN A 91 3.04 10.49 -12.37
N GLN A 92 2.94 9.53 -11.45
CA GLN A 92 2.83 8.11 -11.80
C GLN A 92 1.59 7.83 -12.65
N VAL A 93 0.43 8.39 -12.27
CA VAL A 93 -0.83 8.27 -13.04
C VAL A 93 -0.71 8.92 -14.41
N ILE A 94 -0.08 10.10 -14.51
CA ILE A 94 0.17 10.76 -15.80
C ILE A 94 1.04 9.86 -16.69
N ASN A 95 2.14 9.32 -16.17
CA ASN A 95 3.04 8.45 -16.92
C ASN A 95 2.34 7.16 -17.40
N GLU A 96 1.49 6.57 -16.58
CA GLU A 96 0.70 5.39 -16.94
C GLU A 96 -0.27 5.69 -18.09
N LEU A 97 -0.99 6.82 -18.02
CA LEU A 97 -1.91 7.24 -19.07
C LEU A 97 -1.19 7.59 -20.38
N ILE A 98 0.00 8.19 -20.31
CA ILE A 98 0.86 8.44 -21.47
C ILE A 98 1.27 7.11 -22.09
N GLN A 99 1.79 6.18 -21.30
CA GLN A 99 2.22 4.86 -21.77
C GLN A 99 1.07 4.11 -22.45
N GLU A 100 -0.10 4.07 -21.82
CA GLU A 100 -1.28 3.42 -22.39
C GLU A 100 -1.68 4.07 -23.71
N SER A 101 -1.72 5.40 -23.78
CA SER A 101 -2.05 6.11 -25.01
C SER A 101 -1.08 5.79 -26.15
N LEU A 102 0.23 5.74 -25.87
CA LEU A 102 1.25 5.34 -26.84
C LEU A 102 1.05 3.92 -27.36
N ILE A 103 0.75 2.97 -26.47
CA ILE A 103 0.49 1.58 -26.84
C ILE A 103 -0.75 1.48 -27.73
N LEU A 104 -1.83 2.17 -27.39
CA LEU A 104 -3.08 2.16 -28.17
C LEU A 104 -2.92 2.83 -29.53
N GLN A 105 -2.16 3.94 -29.60
CA GLN A 105 -1.83 4.58 -30.87
C GLN A 105 -1.00 3.65 -31.76
N GLN A 106 -0.07 2.89 -31.19
CA GLN A 106 0.71 1.92 -31.93
C GLN A 106 -0.16 0.76 -32.39
N ALA A 107 -1.04 0.22 -31.55
CA ALA A 107 -2.01 -0.81 -31.94
C ALA A 107 -2.84 -0.35 -33.16
N LYS A 108 -3.32 0.90 -33.13
CA LYS A 108 -4.08 1.49 -34.26
C LYS A 108 -3.24 1.60 -35.54
N ARG A 109 -1.97 2.00 -35.44
CA ARG A 109 -1.04 2.08 -36.59
C ARG A 109 -0.78 0.72 -37.20
N GLU A 110 -0.69 -0.32 -36.42
CA GLU A 110 -0.47 -1.71 -36.84
C GLU A 110 -1.76 -2.42 -37.27
N GLY A 111 -2.91 -1.73 -37.21
CA GLY A 111 -4.21 -2.30 -37.59
C GLY A 111 -4.74 -3.35 -36.61
N ILE A 112 -4.23 -3.35 -35.38
CA ILE A 112 -4.65 -4.28 -34.33
C ILE A 112 -5.95 -3.77 -33.74
N THR A 113 -6.99 -4.59 -33.81
CA THR A 113 -8.33 -4.26 -33.33
C THR A 113 -8.89 -5.36 -32.45
N VAL A 114 -9.89 -5.03 -31.67
CA VAL A 114 -10.72 -5.97 -30.89
C VAL A 114 -12.14 -5.87 -31.45
N SER A 115 -12.67 -6.97 -31.97
CA SER A 115 -14.04 -7.02 -32.48
C SER A 115 -15.07 -6.96 -31.33
N ASP A 116 -16.31 -6.59 -31.66
CA ASP A 116 -17.39 -6.55 -30.67
C ASP A 116 -17.71 -7.96 -30.11
N GLU A 117 -17.54 -8.98 -30.92
CA GLU A 117 -17.71 -10.37 -30.51
C GLU A 117 -16.67 -10.79 -29.47
N GLU A 118 -15.39 -10.48 -29.71
CA GLU A 118 -14.32 -10.76 -28.76
C GLU A 118 -14.53 -10.01 -27.44
N LEU A 119 -14.95 -8.74 -27.53
CA LEU A 119 -15.27 -7.93 -26.36
C LEU A 119 -16.44 -8.55 -25.56
N ARG A 120 -17.50 -8.95 -26.26
CA ARG A 120 -18.65 -9.61 -25.65
C ARG A 120 -18.25 -10.88 -24.91
N LEU A 121 -17.47 -11.75 -25.55
CA LEU A 121 -16.97 -12.99 -24.95
C LEU A 121 -16.10 -12.70 -23.73
N ARG A 122 -15.25 -11.69 -23.79
CA ARG A 122 -14.40 -11.27 -22.67
C ARG A 122 -15.23 -10.80 -21.48
N ILE A 123 -16.25 -9.98 -21.71
CA ILE A 123 -17.16 -9.50 -20.65
C ILE A 123 -17.96 -10.66 -20.04
N GLN A 124 -18.45 -11.57 -20.87
CA GLN A 124 -19.20 -12.74 -20.41
C GLN A 124 -18.35 -13.70 -19.54
N ALA A 125 -17.05 -13.72 -19.77
CA ALA A 125 -16.12 -14.53 -18.99
C ALA A 125 -15.78 -13.93 -17.60
N ILE A 126 -16.20 -12.69 -17.30
CA ILE A 126 -15.94 -12.05 -16.01
C ILE A 126 -16.83 -12.68 -14.94
N PRO A 127 -16.27 -13.31 -13.88
CA PRO A 127 -17.05 -14.03 -12.87
C PRO A 127 -18.08 -13.15 -12.12
N ALA A 128 -17.78 -11.85 -11.94
CA ALA A 128 -18.68 -10.90 -11.28
C ALA A 128 -20.02 -10.72 -12.01
N PHE A 129 -20.07 -11.04 -13.30
CA PHE A 129 -21.27 -10.93 -14.16
C PHE A 129 -21.95 -12.29 -14.40
N GLN A 130 -21.51 -13.32 -13.68
CA GLN A 130 -22.05 -14.66 -13.84
C GLN A 130 -22.95 -15.06 -12.66
N GLU A 131 -23.99 -15.79 -12.97
CA GLU A 131 -24.85 -16.53 -12.05
C GLU A 131 -24.82 -17.99 -12.46
N ASP A 132 -24.55 -18.88 -11.53
CA ASP A 132 -24.39 -20.33 -11.77
C ASP A 132 -23.39 -20.68 -12.91
N GLY A 133 -22.31 -19.90 -13.02
CA GLY A 133 -21.27 -20.07 -14.03
C GLY A 133 -21.66 -19.61 -15.44
N ARG A 134 -22.81 -18.93 -15.61
CA ARG A 134 -23.28 -18.38 -16.88
C ARG A 134 -23.44 -16.86 -16.75
N PHE A 135 -23.15 -16.16 -17.86
CA PHE A 135 -23.35 -14.73 -17.91
C PHE A 135 -24.84 -14.37 -17.69
N SER A 136 -25.08 -13.43 -16.77
CA SER A 136 -26.40 -12.85 -16.48
C SER A 136 -26.38 -11.36 -16.84
N LEU A 137 -27.26 -10.97 -17.76
CA LEU A 137 -27.41 -9.57 -18.16
C LEU A 137 -27.91 -8.70 -17.00
N ASP A 138 -28.75 -9.27 -16.14
CA ASP A 138 -29.29 -8.55 -14.99
C ASP A 138 -28.19 -8.34 -13.94
N ARG A 139 -27.36 -9.35 -13.71
CA ARG A 139 -26.16 -9.25 -12.88
C ARG A 139 -25.17 -8.22 -13.40
N TYR A 140 -24.90 -8.22 -14.70
CA TYR A 140 -24.07 -7.22 -15.37
C TYR A 140 -24.60 -5.80 -15.11
N LYS A 141 -25.88 -5.54 -15.39
CA LYS A 141 -26.52 -4.25 -15.16
C LYS A 141 -26.49 -3.84 -13.68
N LEU A 142 -26.76 -4.79 -12.78
CA LEU A 142 -26.73 -4.54 -11.34
C LEU A 142 -25.34 -4.13 -10.87
N VAL A 143 -24.32 -4.90 -11.21
CA VAL A 143 -22.92 -4.61 -10.81
C VAL A 143 -22.46 -3.28 -11.37
N LEU A 144 -22.73 -2.95 -12.63
CA LEU A 144 -22.39 -1.65 -13.19
C LEU A 144 -23.13 -0.51 -12.48
N LYS A 145 -24.42 -0.67 -12.20
CA LYS A 145 -25.22 0.32 -11.47
C LYS A 145 -24.72 0.54 -10.04
N GLU A 146 -24.44 -0.54 -9.31
CA GLU A 146 -23.88 -0.47 -7.95
C GLU A 146 -22.52 0.26 -7.93
N ASN A 147 -21.72 0.06 -8.98
CA ASN A 147 -20.43 0.73 -9.16
C ASN A 147 -20.56 2.06 -9.91
N ARG A 148 -21.75 2.55 -10.22
CA ARG A 148 -22.02 3.80 -10.97
C ARG A 148 -21.24 3.87 -12.28
N MET A 149 -21.14 2.75 -13.00
CA MET A 149 -20.44 2.65 -14.28
C MET A 149 -21.43 2.75 -15.44
N ASP A 150 -21.08 3.59 -16.43
CA ASP A 150 -21.76 3.55 -17.72
C ASP A 150 -21.28 2.32 -18.51
N PRO A 151 -22.18 1.54 -19.13
CA PRO A 151 -21.80 0.37 -19.91
C PRO A 151 -20.82 0.67 -21.05
N ASN A 152 -20.96 1.79 -21.76
CA ASN A 152 -20.07 2.14 -22.87
C ASN A 152 -18.65 2.48 -22.35
N ASP A 153 -18.57 3.16 -21.20
CA ASP A 153 -17.29 3.47 -20.57
C ASP A 153 -16.58 2.18 -20.13
N PHE A 154 -17.32 1.25 -19.52
CA PHE A 154 -16.81 -0.05 -19.11
C PHE A 154 -16.32 -0.88 -20.29
N GLU A 155 -17.15 -1.02 -21.33
CA GLU A 155 -16.81 -1.76 -22.54
C GLU A 155 -15.59 -1.15 -23.26
N SER A 156 -15.50 0.17 -23.27
CA SER A 156 -14.33 0.88 -23.79
C SER A 156 -13.06 0.61 -22.99
N GLU A 157 -13.16 0.50 -21.65
CA GLU A 157 -12.04 0.15 -20.79
C GLU A 157 -11.57 -1.28 -21.04
N VAL A 158 -12.50 -2.25 -21.09
CA VAL A 158 -12.19 -3.65 -21.40
C VAL A 158 -11.53 -3.76 -22.78
N ARG A 159 -12.02 -3.04 -23.79
CA ARG A 159 -11.44 -3.02 -25.14
C ARG A 159 -10.01 -2.50 -25.13
N ARG A 160 -9.73 -1.42 -24.40
CA ARG A 160 -8.37 -0.86 -24.25
C ARG A 160 -7.43 -1.87 -23.57
N ASP A 161 -7.90 -2.53 -22.53
CA ASP A 161 -7.10 -3.54 -21.84
C ASP A 161 -6.79 -4.74 -22.76
N MET A 162 -7.78 -5.20 -23.53
CA MET A 162 -7.58 -6.27 -24.52
C MET A 162 -6.57 -5.86 -25.61
N LEU A 163 -6.63 -4.61 -26.11
CA LEU A 163 -5.64 -4.10 -27.06
C LEU A 163 -4.25 -4.05 -26.47
N ARG A 164 -4.11 -3.56 -25.24
CA ARG A 164 -2.84 -3.53 -24.52
C ARG A 164 -2.27 -4.94 -24.32
N GLN A 165 -3.08 -5.90 -23.88
CA GLN A 165 -2.68 -7.29 -23.72
C GLN A 165 -2.26 -7.92 -25.06
N ARG A 166 -2.96 -7.61 -26.15
CA ARG A 166 -2.63 -8.10 -27.50
C ARG A 166 -1.29 -7.54 -27.99
N MET A 167 -1.04 -6.24 -27.78
CA MET A 167 0.26 -5.64 -28.07
C MET A 167 1.39 -6.25 -27.23
N GLU A 168 1.14 -6.47 -25.96
CA GLU A 168 2.10 -7.11 -25.06
C GLU A 168 2.42 -8.54 -25.52
N ALA A 169 1.41 -9.32 -25.90
CA ALA A 169 1.59 -10.65 -26.44
C ALA A 169 2.42 -10.63 -27.74
N LEU A 170 2.09 -9.73 -28.68
CA LEU A 170 2.86 -9.59 -29.93
C LEU A 170 4.34 -9.31 -29.71
N VAL A 171 4.67 -8.45 -28.74
CA VAL A 171 6.08 -8.15 -28.40
C VAL A 171 6.75 -9.33 -27.70
N LYS A 172 6.01 -10.09 -26.87
CA LYS A 172 6.57 -11.12 -25.99
C LYS A 172 6.57 -12.53 -26.58
N ASP A 173 5.59 -12.89 -27.41
CA ASP A 173 5.39 -14.28 -27.84
C ASP A 173 6.46 -14.79 -28.81
N GLY A 174 7.08 -13.87 -29.57
CA GLY A 174 8.22 -14.19 -30.41
C GLY A 174 9.53 -14.47 -29.66
N ILE A 175 9.58 -14.17 -28.34
CA ILE A 175 10.80 -14.30 -27.54
C ILE A 175 10.98 -15.77 -27.10
N LYS A 176 12.11 -16.32 -27.50
CA LYS A 176 12.52 -17.69 -27.15
C LYS A 176 13.81 -17.69 -26.35
N VAL A 177 14.04 -18.78 -25.66
CA VAL A 177 15.27 -19.03 -24.89
C VAL A 177 15.89 -20.32 -25.39
N SER A 178 17.15 -20.23 -25.85
CA SER A 178 17.95 -21.39 -26.24
C SER A 178 18.51 -22.13 -25.03
N ASP A 179 18.91 -23.38 -25.21
CA ASP A 179 19.57 -24.16 -24.18
C ASP A 179 20.89 -23.51 -23.74
N ALA A 180 21.65 -22.95 -24.68
CA ALA A 180 22.89 -22.24 -24.38
C ALA A 180 22.68 -21.02 -23.46
N GLU A 181 21.57 -20.28 -23.64
CA GLU A 181 21.24 -19.15 -22.74
C GLU A 181 20.88 -19.65 -21.34
N VAL A 182 20.22 -20.79 -21.22
CA VAL A 182 19.90 -21.41 -19.93
C VAL A 182 21.18 -21.91 -19.24
N GLU A 183 22.08 -22.54 -19.97
CA GLU A 183 23.40 -22.97 -19.48
C GLU A 183 24.25 -21.78 -19.01
N GLN A 184 24.27 -20.71 -19.79
CA GLN A 184 24.95 -19.47 -19.41
C GLN A 184 24.35 -18.86 -18.12
N ALA A 185 23.03 -18.80 -18.03
CA ALA A 185 22.34 -18.31 -16.83
C ALA A 185 22.63 -19.20 -15.62
N TYR A 186 22.70 -20.51 -15.82
CA TYR A 186 23.11 -21.46 -14.78
C TYR A 186 24.55 -21.20 -14.34
N GLY A 187 25.46 -21.09 -15.27
CA GLY A 187 26.86 -20.75 -15.00
C GLY A 187 27.00 -19.49 -14.19
N ILE A 188 26.39 -18.38 -14.63
CA ILE A 188 26.40 -17.09 -13.94
C ILE A 188 25.82 -17.18 -12.52
N ARG A 189 24.76 -17.97 -12.31
CA ARG A 189 24.05 -18.08 -11.02
C ARG A 189 24.78 -18.94 -10.00
N TYR A 190 25.42 -20.03 -10.45
CA TYR A 190 26.01 -21.07 -9.59
C TYR A 190 27.53 -21.14 -9.66
N GLU A 191 28.18 -20.35 -10.53
CA GLU A 191 29.61 -20.14 -10.48
C GLU A 191 30.01 -19.65 -9.10
N ARG A 192 31.01 -20.28 -8.49
CA ARG A 192 31.48 -19.94 -7.15
C ARG A 192 32.78 -19.17 -7.23
N VAL A 193 32.90 -18.15 -6.40
CA VAL A 193 34.13 -17.36 -6.27
C VAL A 193 34.58 -17.30 -4.82
N ARG A 194 35.87 -17.18 -4.64
CA ARG A 194 36.51 -16.85 -3.38
C ARG A 194 37.36 -15.59 -3.62
N ALA A 195 37.24 -14.61 -2.75
CA ALA A 195 37.87 -13.33 -2.94
C ALA A 195 38.41 -12.78 -1.63
N GLU A 196 39.48 -12.02 -1.75
CA GLU A 196 39.96 -11.11 -0.71
C GLU A 196 39.31 -9.75 -0.89
N TRP A 197 39.18 -9.04 0.22
CA TRP A 197 38.72 -7.66 0.22
C TRP A 197 39.54 -6.80 1.18
N ALA A 198 39.67 -5.53 0.85
CA ALA A 198 40.24 -4.51 1.73
C ALA A 198 39.26 -3.33 1.77
N TYR A 199 39.21 -2.65 2.90
CA TYR A 199 38.27 -1.56 3.15
C TYR A 199 39.00 -0.30 3.60
N VAL A 200 38.71 0.81 2.93
CA VAL A 200 39.14 2.14 3.31
C VAL A 200 37.97 2.90 3.89
N GLU A 201 37.98 3.07 5.20
CA GLU A 201 36.95 3.82 5.90
C GLU A 201 37.08 5.32 5.64
N ALA A 202 35.96 5.99 5.32
CA ALA A 202 35.95 7.42 5.04
C ALA A 202 35.94 8.27 6.33
N ALA A 203 35.36 7.78 7.43
CA ALA A 203 35.22 8.56 8.66
C ALA A 203 36.54 9.06 9.25
N PRO A 204 37.60 8.27 9.37
CA PRO A 204 38.88 8.77 9.86
C PRO A 204 39.51 9.84 8.94
N LEU A 205 39.20 9.79 7.64
CA LEU A 205 39.73 10.77 6.68
C LEU A 205 39.01 12.11 6.79
N MET A 206 37.79 12.17 7.30
CA MET A 206 37.06 13.42 7.55
C MET A 206 37.81 14.36 8.50
N ALA A 207 38.52 13.80 9.48
CA ALA A 207 39.30 14.59 10.44
C ALA A 207 40.48 15.33 9.78
N GLN A 208 40.96 14.83 8.64
CA GLN A 208 42.07 15.41 7.89
C GLN A 208 41.63 16.48 6.89
N VAL A 209 40.32 16.56 6.63
CA VAL A 209 39.76 17.52 5.67
C VAL A 209 39.57 18.88 6.32
N THR A 210 40.27 19.88 5.82
CA THR A 210 40.02 21.29 6.15
C THR A 210 39.04 21.90 5.15
N VAL A 211 38.10 22.70 5.64
CA VAL A 211 37.12 23.41 4.81
C VAL A 211 37.13 24.87 5.23
N SER A 212 37.42 25.77 4.28
CA SER A 212 37.31 27.22 4.51
C SER A 212 35.86 27.70 4.41
N ASP A 213 35.58 28.85 4.98
CA ASP A 213 34.24 29.46 4.86
C ASP A 213 33.91 29.77 3.40
N ALA A 214 34.86 30.20 2.61
CA ALA A 214 34.70 30.43 1.18
C ALA A 214 34.33 29.14 0.41
N ASP A 215 34.96 27.99 0.73
CA ASP A 215 34.58 26.70 0.16
C ASP A 215 33.15 26.32 0.53
N ALA A 216 32.76 26.56 1.81
CA ALA A 216 31.44 26.21 2.30
C ALA A 216 30.35 27.08 1.66
N GLU A 217 30.60 28.38 1.50
CA GLU A 217 29.65 29.27 0.80
C GLU A 217 29.51 28.91 -0.68
N ALA A 218 30.59 28.61 -1.36
CA ALA A 218 30.57 28.16 -2.75
C ALA A 218 29.82 26.84 -2.93
N TYR A 219 30.04 25.90 -2.00
CA TYR A 219 29.32 24.62 -1.98
C TYR A 219 27.81 24.81 -1.74
N LEU A 220 27.42 25.68 -0.81
CA LEU A 220 26.03 25.99 -0.55
C LEU A 220 25.32 26.51 -1.80
N LYS A 221 25.96 27.44 -2.52
CA LYS A 221 25.41 28.02 -3.78
C LYS A 221 25.21 26.97 -4.87
N THR A 222 26.09 25.99 -4.98
CA THR A 222 25.99 24.95 -6.00
C THR A 222 25.06 23.80 -5.59
N HIS A 223 24.72 23.69 -4.31
CA HIS A 223 23.88 22.60 -3.76
C HIS A 223 22.67 23.13 -2.96
N GLU A 224 22.11 24.27 -3.36
CA GLU A 224 21.01 24.94 -2.66
C GLU A 224 19.82 24.02 -2.36
N ALA A 225 19.42 23.17 -3.32
CA ALA A 225 18.33 22.23 -3.17
C ALA A 225 18.52 21.26 -1.98
N ARG A 226 19.78 20.91 -1.65
CA ARG A 226 20.12 20.00 -0.54
C ARG A 226 19.96 20.64 0.84
N PHE A 227 20.05 21.96 0.92
CA PHE A 227 19.98 22.73 2.15
C PHE A 227 18.71 23.55 2.28
N SER A 228 17.92 23.59 1.23
CA SER A 228 16.62 24.25 1.23
C SER A 228 15.69 23.64 2.29
N ARG A 229 14.91 24.50 2.94
CA ARG A 229 13.89 24.12 3.91
C ARG A 229 12.51 24.56 3.41
N PRO A 230 11.46 23.82 3.70
CA PRO A 230 10.10 24.28 3.44
C PRO A 230 9.79 25.54 4.28
N GLU A 231 8.73 26.24 3.91
CA GLU A 231 8.20 27.33 4.71
C GLU A 231 7.85 26.85 6.12
N ARG A 232 8.19 27.67 7.15
CA ARG A 232 7.94 27.34 8.56
C ARG A 232 7.23 28.49 9.26
N ARG A 233 6.42 28.12 10.24
CA ARG A 233 5.76 29.06 11.16
C ARG A 233 6.18 28.73 12.59
N LYS A 234 6.62 29.75 13.34
CA LYS A 234 6.71 29.65 14.79
C LYS A 234 5.36 30.08 15.35
N VAL A 235 4.80 29.28 16.22
CA VAL A 235 3.45 29.47 16.75
C VAL A 235 3.42 29.27 18.25
N GLN A 236 2.67 30.14 18.93
CA GLN A 236 2.18 29.93 20.29
C GLN A 236 0.76 29.39 20.20
N TYR A 237 0.41 28.40 21.00
CA TYR A 237 -0.93 27.83 20.96
C TYR A 237 -1.43 27.37 22.32
N VAL A 238 -2.75 27.33 22.45
CA VAL A 238 -3.46 26.70 23.55
C VAL A 238 -4.23 25.50 22.98
N LEU A 239 -4.27 24.40 23.75
CA LEU A 239 -4.99 23.17 23.39
C LEU A 239 -6.02 22.86 24.47
N LEU A 240 -7.29 22.99 24.11
CA LEU A 240 -8.41 22.70 24.99
C LEU A 240 -8.81 21.23 24.76
N ALA A 241 -8.21 20.34 25.54
CA ALA A 241 -8.53 18.91 25.48
C ALA A 241 -9.89 18.63 26.15
N PRO A 242 -10.84 17.93 25.47
CA PRO A 242 -12.15 17.65 26.06
C PRO A 242 -12.09 17.00 27.45
N LYS A 243 -11.10 16.15 27.69
CA LYS A 243 -10.90 15.50 28.99
C LYS A 243 -10.74 16.49 30.16
N SER A 244 -10.19 17.67 29.91
CA SER A 244 -10.04 18.72 30.94
C SER A 244 -11.36 19.41 31.30
N PHE A 245 -12.42 19.18 30.49
CA PHE A 245 -13.76 19.72 30.66
C PHE A 245 -14.77 18.63 31.01
N ALA A 246 -14.30 17.47 31.51
CA ALA A 246 -15.16 16.34 31.84
C ALA A 246 -16.19 16.71 32.90
N GLN A 247 -17.45 16.46 32.59
CA GLN A 247 -18.58 16.65 33.50
C GLN A 247 -19.24 15.31 33.79
N ALA A 248 -19.59 15.10 35.05
CA ALA A 248 -20.30 13.90 35.45
C ALA A 248 -21.68 13.84 34.80
N VAL A 249 -22.04 12.69 34.23
CA VAL A 249 -23.37 12.42 33.70
C VAL A 249 -24.16 11.64 34.74
N SER A 250 -25.31 12.16 35.14
CA SER A 250 -26.18 11.53 36.13
C SER A 250 -26.89 10.29 35.55
N ASP A 251 -27.41 9.43 36.45
CA ASP A 251 -28.26 8.31 36.02
C ASP A 251 -29.52 8.81 35.32
N GLN A 252 -30.07 9.94 35.79
CA GLN A 252 -31.26 10.55 35.21
C GLN A 252 -31.03 11.05 33.78
N ASP A 253 -29.85 11.64 33.48
CA ASP A 253 -29.50 12.03 32.13
C ASP A 253 -29.42 10.81 31.19
N ALA A 254 -28.79 9.74 31.67
CA ALA A 254 -28.64 8.50 30.92
C ALA A 254 -30.00 7.81 30.70
N GLU A 255 -30.90 7.83 31.69
CA GLU A 255 -32.28 7.31 31.51
C GLU A 255 -33.07 8.13 30.51
N THR A 256 -32.95 9.45 30.56
CA THR A 256 -33.62 10.35 29.60
C THR A 256 -33.19 10.03 28.18
N TYR A 257 -31.85 9.95 27.99
CA TYR A 257 -31.30 9.58 26.69
C TYR A 257 -31.82 8.22 26.20
N TYR A 258 -31.81 7.21 27.07
CA TYR A 258 -32.29 5.87 26.76
C TYR A 258 -33.74 5.87 26.29
N LYS A 259 -34.62 6.66 26.95
CA LYS A 259 -36.02 6.78 26.59
C LYS A 259 -36.22 7.51 25.25
N GLU A 260 -35.46 8.56 25.02
CA GLU A 260 -35.56 9.38 23.80
C GLU A 260 -34.94 8.69 22.57
N HIS A 261 -33.95 7.80 22.78
CA HIS A 261 -33.21 7.13 21.72
C HIS A 261 -33.41 5.60 21.73
N GLY A 262 -34.62 5.13 22.07
CA GLY A 262 -34.89 3.70 22.22
C GLY A 262 -34.47 2.83 21.04
N ALA A 263 -34.59 3.35 19.82
CA ALA A 263 -34.19 2.65 18.60
C ALA A 263 -32.68 2.31 18.56
N GLU A 264 -31.81 3.11 19.24
CA GLU A 264 -30.34 2.81 19.29
C GLU A 264 -30.05 1.54 20.12
N PHE A 265 -30.98 1.13 20.96
CA PHE A 265 -30.85 0.02 21.90
C PHE A 265 -31.67 -1.21 21.50
N GLU A 266 -32.33 -1.15 20.35
CA GLU A 266 -32.99 -2.32 19.79
C GLU A 266 -31.94 -3.35 19.34
N ARG A 267 -32.19 -4.60 19.71
CA ARG A 267 -31.42 -5.74 19.23
C ARG A 267 -32.28 -6.64 18.36
N PRO A 268 -31.84 -7.04 17.19
CA PRO A 268 -32.53 -8.00 16.36
C PRO A 268 -32.50 -9.39 17.01
N LYS A 269 -33.45 -10.25 16.62
CA LYS A 269 -33.43 -11.66 17.00
C LYS A 269 -32.17 -12.33 16.42
N ARG A 270 -31.44 -13.05 17.28
CA ARG A 270 -30.26 -13.85 16.89
C ARG A 270 -30.41 -15.26 17.45
N LEU A 271 -29.89 -16.23 16.69
CA LEU A 271 -29.93 -17.64 17.07
C LEU A 271 -28.53 -18.20 17.15
N LYS A 272 -28.15 -18.75 18.31
CA LYS A 272 -26.90 -19.48 18.44
C LYS A 272 -27.05 -20.81 17.71
N THR A 273 -26.25 -21.02 16.66
CA THR A 273 -26.41 -22.14 15.75
C THR A 273 -25.18 -22.99 15.67
N ALA A 274 -25.40 -24.27 15.36
CA ALA A 274 -24.36 -25.19 14.93
C ALA A 274 -24.80 -25.87 13.63
N HIS A 275 -23.83 -26.25 12.80
CA HIS A 275 -24.12 -26.95 11.54
C HIS A 275 -23.18 -28.12 11.27
N ILE A 276 -23.64 -29.02 10.41
CA ILE A 276 -22.86 -30.08 9.77
C ILE A 276 -22.96 -29.84 8.27
N LEU A 277 -21.84 -29.64 7.59
CA LEU A 277 -21.78 -29.43 6.15
C LEU A 277 -21.22 -30.66 5.45
N VAL A 278 -21.90 -31.11 4.40
CA VAL A 278 -21.34 -32.02 3.38
C VAL A 278 -21.37 -31.32 2.03
N ARG A 279 -20.21 -31.10 1.45
CA ARG A 279 -20.07 -30.39 0.17
C ARG A 279 -20.56 -31.25 -0.99
N VAL A 280 -21.06 -30.59 -2.03
CA VAL A 280 -21.37 -31.27 -3.30
C VAL A 280 -20.17 -31.07 -4.23
N PRO A 281 -19.48 -32.15 -4.67
CA PRO A 281 -18.37 -32.05 -5.60
C PRO A 281 -18.82 -31.43 -6.94
N PRO A 282 -18.09 -30.47 -7.50
CA PRO A 282 -18.46 -29.76 -8.73
C PRO A 282 -18.61 -30.68 -9.96
N THR A 283 -17.91 -31.82 -9.95
CA THR A 283 -17.84 -32.74 -11.11
C THR A 283 -18.71 -34.01 -10.97
N GLY A 284 -19.49 -34.13 -9.90
CA GLY A 284 -20.20 -35.37 -9.56
C GLY A 284 -21.66 -35.49 -10.04
N GLY A 285 -22.21 -34.47 -10.66
CA GLY A 285 -23.59 -34.49 -11.16
C GLY A 285 -24.65 -34.81 -10.09
N SER A 286 -25.82 -35.31 -10.52
CA SER A 286 -26.95 -35.64 -9.63
C SER A 286 -26.66 -36.77 -8.64
N GLU A 287 -25.74 -37.69 -8.97
CA GLU A 287 -25.35 -38.80 -8.08
C GLU A 287 -24.59 -38.31 -6.84
N ALA A 288 -23.60 -37.42 -7.05
CA ALA A 288 -22.85 -36.81 -5.95
C ALA A 288 -23.75 -35.92 -5.07
N GLU A 289 -24.67 -35.21 -5.68
CA GLU A 289 -25.64 -34.40 -4.96
C GLU A 289 -26.56 -35.29 -4.08
N ASN A 290 -27.09 -36.36 -4.61
CA ASN A 290 -27.90 -37.33 -3.85
C ASN A 290 -27.11 -37.98 -2.71
N LYS A 291 -25.82 -38.30 -2.92
CA LYS A 291 -24.96 -38.83 -1.89
C LYS A 291 -24.70 -37.87 -0.74
N SER A 292 -24.43 -36.59 -1.06
CA SER A 292 -24.24 -35.54 -0.06
C SER A 292 -25.52 -35.29 0.73
N ARG A 293 -26.66 -35.23 0.04
CA ARG A 293 -28.00 -35.10 0.66
C ARG A 293 -28.29 -36.29 1.59
N ALA A 294 -28.01 -37.54 1.16
CA ALA A 294 -28.23 -38.73 1.96
C ALA A 294 -27.37 -38.73 3.23
N LYS A 295 -26.10 -38.31 3.15
CA LYS A 295 -25.22 -38.20 4.32
C LYS A 295 -25.80 -37.23 5.37
N ILE A 296 -26.29 -36.06 4.95
CA ILE A 296 -26.90 -35.09 5.87
C ILE A 296 -28.23 -35.58 6.41
N ALA A 297 -29.06 -36.25 5.58
CA ALA A 297 -30.29 -36.85 6.05
C ALA A 297 -30.03 -37.94 7.12
N GLU A 298 -28.98 -38.71 6.96
CA GLU A 298 -28.54 -39.72 7.96
C GLU A 298 -28.07 -39.02 9.25
N ALA A 299 -27.27 -37.94 9.14
CA ALA A 299 -26.84 -37.16 10.29
C ALA A 299 -28.03 -36.61 11.08
N ILE A 300 -29.01 -36.04 10.39
CA ILE A 300 -30.25 -35.53 11.00
C ILE A 300 -31.00 -36.67 11.73
N ARG A 301 -31.06 -37.87 11.12
CA ARG A 301 -31.73 -39.03 11.75
C ARG A 301 -30.98 -39.48 13.01
N ARG A 302 -29.65 -39.56 12.99
CA ARG A 302 -28.82 -39.90 14.15
C ARG A 302 -29.00 -38.90 15.30
N VAL A 303 -29.03 -37.62 14.99
CA VAL A 303 -29.30 -36.57 16.01
C VAL A 303 -30.68 -36.70 16.59
N LYS A 304 -31.72 -36.97 15.77
CA LYS A 304 -33.08 -37.18 16.25
C LYS A 304 -33.23 -38.46 17.10
N ALA A 305 -32.36 -39.44 16.89
CA ALA A 305 -32.26 -40.64 17.69
C ALA A 305 -31.49 -40.45 19.01
N GLY A 306 -31.03 -39.24 19.31
CA GLY A 306 -30.38 -38.85 20.57
C GLY A 306 -28.84 -38.76 20.50
N GLU A 307 -28.22 -38.93 19.34
CA GLU A 307 -26.77 -38.77 19.21
C GLU A 307 -26.36 -37.31 19.31
N ASP A 308 -25.18 -37.06 19.89
CA ASP A 308 -24.69 -35.71 20.11
C ASP A 308 -24.30 -35.02 18.80
N PHE A 309 -24.91 -33.86 18.55
CA PHE A 309 -24.71 -33.08 17.32
C PHE A 309 -23.25 -32.66 17.14
N GLY A 310 -22.58 -32.24 18.23
CA GLY A 310 -21.20 -31.77 18.17
C GLY A 310 -20.22 -32.91 17.86
N LYS A 311 -20.49 -34.13 18.36
CA LYS A 311 -19.70 -35.30 17.99
C LYS A 311 -19.84 -35.65 16.52
N LEU A 312 -21.10 -35.63 16.01
CA LEU A 312 -21.37 -35.84 14.60
C LEU A 312 -20.75 -34.78 13.70
N ALA A 313 -20.76 -33.52 14.13
CA ALA A 313 -20.09 -32.44 13.40
C ALA A 313 -18.58 -32.70 13.27
N LYS A 314 -17.93 -33.16 14.34
CA LYS A 314 -16.51 -33.56 14.30
C LYS A 314 -16.23 -34.76 13.39
N GLU A 315 -17.16 -35.70 13.30
CA GLU A 315 -17.04 -36.92 12.53
C GLU A 315 -17.23 -36.70 11.03
N ILE A 316 -18.26 -35.96 10.64
CA ILE A 316 -18.74 -35.94 9.26
C ILE A 316 -18.78 -34.56 8.59
N SER A 317 -18.63 -33.46 9.35
CA SER A 317 -18.68 -32.13 8.76
C SER A 317 -17.42 -31.84 7.94
N GLU A 318 -17.63 -31.38 6.72
CA GLU A 318 -16.58 -30.93 5.80
C GLU A 318 -16.29 -29.44 5.93
N ASP A 319 -16.90 -28.76 6.91
CA ASP A 319 -16.50 -27.42 7.32
C ASP A 319 -15.40 -27.48 8.36
N THR A 320 -14.16 -27.45 7.89
CA THR A 320 -12.96 -27.56 8.73
C THR A 320 -12.81 -26.43 9.74
N ALA A 321 -13.48 -25.29 9.54
CA ALA A 321 -13.40 -24.15 10.44
C ALA A 321 -14.19 -24.40 11.74
N THR A 322 -15.34 -25.06 11.65
CA THR A 322 -16.26 -25.23 12.78
C THR A 322 -16.36 -26.70 13.26
N ALA A 323 -16.05 -27.66 12.41
CA ALA A 323 -16.16 -29.10 12.73
C ALA A 323 -15.47 -29.46 14.06
N GLY A 324 -14.23 -29.00 14.29
CA GLY A 324 -13.48 -29.25 15.52
C GLY A 324 -14.13 -28.68 16.80
N GLN A 325 -14.97 -27.67 16.64
CA GLN A 325 -15.75 -27.01 17.71
C GLN A 325 -17.20 -27.49 17.76
N GLY A 326 -17.51 -28.67 17.19
CA GLY A 326 -18.86 -29.23 17.17
C GLY A 326 -19.80 -28.56 16.19
N GLY A 327 -19.28 -27.86 15.19
CA GLY A 327 -20.04 -27.17 14.16
C GLY A 327 -20.61 -25.81 14.60
N GLU A 328 -20.21 -25.25 15.75
CA GLU A 328 -20.76 -23.99 16.26
C GLU A 328 -20.38 -22.80 15.40
N LEU A 329 -21.38 -22.00 15.00
CA LEU A 329 -21.25 -20.74 14.24
C LEU A 329 -21.42 -19.50 15.13
N GLY A 330 -21.80 -19.68 16.40
CA GLY A 330 -22.17 -18.59 17.28
C GLY A 330 -23.59 -18.06 17.02
N PHE A 331 -23.83 -16.80 17.41
CA PHE A 331 -25.13 -16.14 17.19
C PHE A 331 -25.21 -15.58 15.77
N VAL A 332 -26.23 -16.03 15.02
CA VAL A 332 -26.54 -15.64 13.65
C VAL A 332 -27.75 -14.73 13.61
N GLY A 333 -27.63 -13.57 13.01
CA GLY A 333 -28.68 -12.60 12.74
C GLY A 333 -29.21 -12.70 11.30
N LYS A 334 -30.31 -12.00 11.01
CA LYS A 334 -30.80 -11.85 9.63
C LYS A 334 -29.84 -11.06 8.77
N GLY A 335 -29.56 -11.54 7.55
CA GLY A 335 -28.63 -10.94 6.59
C GLY A 335 -27.16 -11.32 6.79
N GLU A 336 -26.82 -12.14 7.79
CA GLU A 336 -25.46 -12.57 8.07
C GLU A 336 -25.06 -13.87 7.33
N MET A 337 -26.03 -14.64 6.84
CA MET A 337 -25.82 -15.92 6.16
C MET A 337 -26.49 -15.95 4.78
N VAL A 338 -26.15 -16.96 3.97
CA VAL A 338 -26.85 -17.18 2.69
C VAL A 338 -28.35 -17.44 2.94
N PRO A 339 -29.25 -16.92 2.06
CA PRO A 339 -30.70 -16.92 2.33
C PRO A 339 -31.26 -18.28 2.70
N GLN A 340 -30.85 -19.35 2.02
CA GLN A 340 -31.36 -20.71 2.28
C GLN A 340 -30.93 -21.25 3.65
N PHE A 341 -29.74 -20.90 4.11
CA PHE A 341 -29.28 -21.27 5.45
C PHE A 341 -30.02 -20.48 6.52
N GLU A 342 -30.17 -19.18 6.29
CA GLU A 342 -30.91 -18.28 7.18
C GLU A 342 -32.34 -18.72 7.35
N GLU A 343 -33.03 -19.02 6.27
CA GLU A 343 -34.42 -19.56 6.31
C GLU A 343 -34.49 -20.85 7.15
N GLY A 344 -33.50 -21.76 6.92
CA GLY A 344 -33.41 -23.00 7.70
C GLY A 344 -33.19 -22.77 9.20
N VAL A 345 -32.34 -21.77 9.56
CA VAL A 345 -32.08 -21.41 10.96
C VAL A 345 -33.29 -20.78 11.63
N PHE A 346 -33.92 -19.77 11.00
CA PHE A 346 -34.99 -19.00 11.61
C PHE A 346 -36.35 -19.75 11.68
N ALA A 347 -36.47 -20.88 10.97
CA ALA A 347 -37.59 -21.80 11.10
C ALA A 347 -37.54 -22.71 12.35
N LEU A 348 -36.37 -22.76 13.04
CA LEU A 348 -36.15 -23.68 14.16
C LEU A 348 -36.30 -22.98 15.51
N LYS A 349 -36.72 -23.76 16.51
CA LYS A 349 -36.74 -23.36 17.93
C LYS A 349 -35.44 -23.81 18.63
N LYS A 350 -35.21 -23.26 19.80
CA LYS A 350 -34.08 -23.70 20.67
C LYS A 350 -34.11 -25.23 20.89
N GLY A 351 -32.96 -25.85 20.63
CA GLY A 351 -32.76 -27.30 20.72
C GLY A 351 -33.16 -28.08 19.48
N GLU A 352 -33.90 -27.50 18.53
CA GLU A 352 -34.35 -28.18 17.32
C GLU A 352 -33.24 -28.33 16.28
N VAL A 353 -33.35 -29.39 15.47
CA VAL A 353 -32.50 -29.68 14.30
C VAL A 353 -33.38 -29.58 13.05
N SER A 354 -32.80 -29.09 11.96
CA SER A 354 -33.50 -28.99 10.68
C SER A 354 -34.21 -30.32 10.33
N PRO A 355 -35.49 -30.26 9.93
CA PRO A 355 -36.23 -31.49 9.65
C PRO A 355 -35.72 -32.24 8.44
N GLN A 356 -35.08 -31.54 7.51
CA GLN A 356 -34.51 -32.03 6.25
C GLN A 356 -33.14 -31.36 5.98
N PRO A 357 -32.33 -31.94 5.09
CA PRO A 357 -31.12 -31.31 4.61
C PRO A 357 -31.40 -29.95 3.96
N VAL A 358 -30.71 -28.91 4.42
CA VAL A 358 -30.77 -27.55 3.87
C VAL A 358 -29.75 -27.39 2.76
N ARG A 359 -30.20 -27.09 1.54
CA ARG A 359 -29.33 -26.89 0.37
C ARG A 359 -28.83 -25.44 0.32
N THR A 360 -27.54 -25.24 0.20
CA THR A 360 -26.91 -23.94 -0.03
C THR A 360 -25.88 -24.04 -1.16
N PRO A 361 -25.32 -22.94 -1.67
CA PRO A 361 -24.22 -22.98 -2.64
C PRO A 361 -22.99 -23.78 -2.16
N PHE A 362 -22.81 -23.94 -0.85
CA PHE A 362 -21.67 -24.67 -0.26
C PHE A 362 -21.90 -26.18 -0.16
N GLY A 363 -23.12 -26.65 -0.20
CA GLY A 363 -23.46 -28.05 -0.04
C GLY A 363 -24.79 -28.27 0.70
N TYR A 364 -24.94 -29.40 1.32
CA TYR A 364 -26.06 -29.74 2.19
C TYR A 364 -25.68 -29.58 3.65
N HIS A 365 -26.61 -29.03 4.45
CA HIS A 365 -26.40 -28.77 5.87
C HIS A 365 -27.46 -29.46 6.73
N ALA A 366 -27.04 -29.98 7.89
CA ALA A 366 -27.89 -30.15 9.05
C ALA A 366 -27.64 -28.96 9.97
N ILE A 367 -28.70 -28.32 10.45
CA ILE A 367 -28.62 -27.11 11.27
C ILE A 367 -29.28 -27.40 12.61
N LYS A 368 -28.65 -26.98 13.72
CA LYS A 368 -29.19 -27.02 15.07
C LYS A 368 -29.17 -25.65 15.71
N VAL A 369 -30.28 -25.25 16.32
CA VAL A 369 -30.30 -24.03 17.14
C VAL A 369 -29.98 -24.38 18.59
N LEU A 370 -28.89 -23.86 19.09
CA LEU A 370 -28.39 -24.09 20.45
C LEU A 370 -29.03 -23.15 21.46
N ASP A 371 -29.26 -21.90 21.09
CA ASP A 371 -29.87 -20.87 21.92
C ASP A 371 -30.57 -19.80 21.08
N VAL A 372 -31.49 -19.06 21.69
CA VAL A 372 -32.25 -17.99 21.02
C VAL A 372 -32.15 -16.72 21.85
N GLN A 373 -31.67 -15.66 21.23
CA GLN A 373 -31.73 -14.31 21.72
C GLN A 373 -32.86 -13.58 20.99
N ASP A 374 -34.00 -13.41 21.66
CA ASP A 374 -35.14 -12.75 21.05
C ASP A 374 -34.86 -11.27 20.75
N ALA A 375 -35.54 -10.76 19.74
CA ALA A 375 -35.58 -9.34 19.47
C ALA A 375 -36.13 -8.59 20.67
N GLY A 376 -35.58 -7.42 20.95
CA GLY A 376 -36.03 -6.60 22.07
C GLY A 376 -35.14 -5.39 22.27
N VAL A 377 -35.42 -4.61 23.29
CA VAL A 377 -34.63 -3.47 23.68
C VAL A 377 -33.63 -3.92 24.75
N GLN A 378 -32.34 -3.55 24.60
CA GLN A 378 -31.33 -3.83 25.62
C GLN A 378 -31.71 -3.14 26.93
N PRO A 379 -31.66 -3.84 28.07
CA PRO A 379 -32.01 -3.24 29.36
C PRO A 379 -31.13 -2.03 29.68
N PHE A 380 -31.74 -0.97 30.21
CA PHE A 380 -31.01 0.25 30.59
C PHE A 380 -29.74 -0.04 31.39
N ARG A 381 -29.82 -0.96 32.37
CA ARG A 381 -28.68 -1.34 33.22
C ARG A 381 -27.45 -1.80 32.44
N GLU A 382 -27.64 -2.44 31.30
CA GLU A 382 -26.55 -2.94 30.45
C GLU A 382 -25.92 -1.84 29.61
N VAL A 383 -26.70 -0.85 29.18
CA VAL A 383 -26.27 0.22 28.26
C VAL A 383 -25.94 1.54 28.98
N ALA A 384 -26.39 1.72 30.22
CA ALA A 384 -26.17 2.93 30.99
C ALA A 384 -24.69 3.40 31.05
N PRO A 385 -23.67 2.51 31.25
CA PRO A 385 -22.27 2.93 31.23
C PRO A 385 -21.85 3.53 29.89
N LYS A 386 -22.27 2.93 28.78
CA LYS A 386 -21.98 3.41 27.43
C LYS A 386 -22.67 4.73 27.13
N ILE A 387 -23.92 4.88 27.56
CA ILE A 387 -24.68 6.14 27.43
C ILE A 387 -23.98 7.25 28.19
N LYS A 388 -23.57 7.00 29.42
CA LYS A 388 -22.83 7.99 30.24
C LYS A 388 -21.51 8.38 29.60
N GLU A 389 -20.77 7.42 29.06
CA GLU A 389 -19.53 7.68 28.33
C GLU A 389 -19.79 8.56 27.10
N LYS A 390 -20.80 8.23 26.28
CA LYS A 390 -21.19 8.99 25.10
C LYS A 390 -21.58 10.42 25.48
N LEU A 391 -22.50 10.58 26.40
CA LEU A 391 -22.98 11.89 26.86
C LEU A 391 -21.87 12.71 27.52
N GLY A 392 -21.00 12.06 28.30
CA GLY A 392 -19.83 12.68 28.92
C GLY A 392 -18.85 13.23 27.89
N ALA A 393 -18.56 12.44 26.84
CA ALA A 393 -17.70 12.86 25.75
C ALA A 393 -18.31 14.06 24.99
N GLU A 394 -19.60 13.99 24.64
CA GLU A 394 -20.31 15.09 23.96
C GLU A 394 -20.37 16.38 24.78
N ARG A 395 -20.64 16.29 26.09
CA ARG A 395 -20.65 17.43 27.00
C ARG A 395 -19.27 18.05 27.13
N SER A 396 -18.25 17.21 27.28
CA SER A 396 -16.86 17.65 27.39
C SER A 396 -16.39 18.36 26.11
N GLU A 397 -16.74 17.84 24.95
CA GLU A 397 -16.43 18.47 23.67
C GLU A 397 -17.13 19.81 23.49
N ARG A 398 -18.44 19.89 23.82
CA ARG A 398 -19.19 21.15 23.79
C ARG A 398 -18.63 22.18 24.76
N ALA A 399 -18.23 21.76 25.96
CA ALA A 399 -17.63 22.66 26.95
C ALA A 399 -16.25 23.17 26.50
N ALA A 400 -15.42 22.30 25.90
CA ALA A 400 -14.16 22.72 25.30
C ALA A 400 -14.36 23.71 24.15
N GLN A 401 -15.36 23.49 23.29
CA GLN A 401 -15.70 24.39 22.20
C GLN A 401 -16.19 25.75 22.72
N ALA A 402 -17.12 25.76 23.68
CA ALA A 402 -17.62 26.98 24.29
C ALA A 402 -16.49 27.81 24.93
N LYS A 403 -15.55 27.12 25.61
CA LYS A 403 -14.39 27.80 26.22
C LYS A 403 -13.43 28.33 25.14
N ALA A 404 -13.25 27.62 24.05
CA ALA A 404 -12.44 28.11 22.91
C ALA A 404 -13.06 29.34 22.24
N ASP A 405 -14.39 29.33 22.05
CA ASP A 405 -15.14 30.46 21.47
C ASP A 405 -15.11 31.68 22.37
N GLU A 406 -15.19 31.49 23.70
CA GLU A 406 -15.02 32.53 24.71
C GLU A 406 -13.60 33.11 24.72
N ALA A 407 -12.58 32.26 24.62
CA ALA A 407 -11.18 32.66 24.74
C ALA A 407 -10.66 33.35 23.47
N ARG A 408 -11.11 32.95 22.31
CA ARG A 408 -10.58 33.41 21.01
C ARG A 408 -10.59 34.93 20.84
N PRO A 409 -11.66 35.71 21.15
CA PRO A 409 -11.66 37.16 21.02
C PRO A 409 -10.58 37.83 21.88
N ALA A 410 -10.41 37.38 23.12
CA ALA A 410 -9.39 37.92 24.02
C ALA A 410 -7.98 37.63 23.51
N LEU A 411 -7.71 36.39 23.10
CA LEU A 411 -6.43 35.98 22.53
C LEU A 411 -6.09 36.66 21.21
N ALA A 412 -7.10 37.09 20.44
CA ALA A 412 -6.91 37.78 19.18
C ALA A 412 -6.70 39.29 19.34
N ALA A 413 -7.35 39.91 20.33
CA ALA A 413 -7.26 41.34 20.58
C ALA A 413 -6.06 41.72 21.45
N GLY A 414 -5.52 40.77 22.22
CA GLY A 414 -4.43 41.02 23.15
C GLY A 414 -3.07 41.17 22.49
N LYS A 415 -2.21 41.97 23.11
CA LYS A 415 -0.83 42.15 22.65
C LYS A 415 0.08 40.96 23.00
N ASP A 416 -0.18 40.32 24.14
CA ASP A 416 0.58 39.19 24.66
C ASP A 416 -0.31 37.96 24.79
N PHE A 417 -0.19 37.07 23.81
CA PHE A 417 -0.98 35.84 23.75
C PHE A 417 -0.80 34.94 25.00
N ALA A 418 0.42 34.89 25.53
CA ALA A 418 0.72 34.04 26.69
C ALA A 418 0.13 34.62 27.98
N ALA A 419 0.21 35.95 28.18
CA ALA A 419 -0.39 36.62 29.31
C ALA A 419 -1.92 36.51 29.30
N ASP A 420 -2.53 36.73 28.13
CA ASP A 420 -3.99 36.65 27.96
C ASP A 420 -4.51 35.23 28.18
N ALA A 421 -3.82 34.21 27.64
CA ALA A 421 -4.15 32.83 27.86
C ALA A 421 -4.07 32.43 29.35
N LYS A 422 -3.02 32.90 30.06
CA LYS A 422 -2.87 32.67 31.49
C LYS A 422 -4.01 33.27 32.31
N GLN A 423 -4.49 34.44 31.95
CA GLN A 423 -5.65 35.07 32.61
C GLN A 423 -6.93 34.23 32.41
N LEU A 424 -7.04 33.53 31.27
CA LEU A 424 -8.15 32.64 30.95
C LEU A 424 -7.97 31.22 31.54
N GLY A 425 -6.87 30.96 32.26
CA GLY A 425 -6.55 29.68 32.85
C GLY A 425 -6.09 28.64 31.81
N LEU A 426 -5.55 29.11 30.67
CA LEU A 426 -5.10 28.24 29.57
C LEU A 426 -3.56 28.17 29.55
N GLU A 427 -3.05 26.96 29.33
CA GLU A 427 -1.61 26.68 29.18
C GLU A 427 -1.17 26.98 27.74
N VAL A 428 -0.12 27.78 27.58
CA VAL A 428 0.46 28.10 26.28
C VAL A 428 1.65 27.19 26.01
N LYS A 429 1.66 26.64 24.80
CA LYS A 429 2.78 25.90 24.21
C LYS A 429 3.33 26.67 23.01
N GLU A 430 4.63 26.47 22.74
CA GLU A 430 5.31 27.07 21.61
C GLU A 430 5.99 25.98 20.78
N THR A 431 5.91 26.12 19.46
CA THR A 431 6.57 25.19 18.52
C THR A 431 6.84 25.88 17.18
N THR A 432 7.71 25.26 16.38
CA THR A 432 7.91 25.63 14.97
C THR A 432 7.46 24.48 14.10
N ILE A 433 6.50 24.76 13.22
CA ILE A 433 5.95 23.78 12.27
C ILE A 433 6.43 24.12 10.85
N ALA A 434 6.89 23.13 10.09
CA ALA A 434 7.15 23.27 8.67
C ALA A 434 5.92 22.83 7.87
N ARG A 435 5.74 23.42 6.68
CA ARG A 435 4.67 22.99 5.77
C ARG A 435 4.85 21.50 5.42
N GLY A 436 3.84 20.71 5.69
CA GLY A 436 3.85 19.25 5.49
C GLY A 436 4.30 18.42 6.70
N ASP A 437 4.74 19.05 7.79
CA ASP A 437 5.03 18.35 9.04
C ASP A 437 3.78 18.19 9.90
N GLY A 438 3.79 17.20 10.79
CA GLY A 438 2.80 17.08 11.87
C GLY A 438 3.20 17.90 13.09
N LEU A 439 2.22 18.37 13.86
CA LEU A 439 2.45 18.99 15.16
C LEU A 439 2.59 17.89 16.23
N GLU A 440 3.61 18.03 17.09
CA GLU A 440 3.86 17.04 18.14
C GLU A 440 2.62 16.85 19.04
N GLY A 441 2.21 15.60 19.23
CA GLY A 441 1.03 15.22 20.00
C GLY A 441 -0.33 15.41 19.31
N ILE A 442 -0.37 16.08 18.13
CA ILE A 442 -1.58 16.27 17.32
C ILE A 442 -1.50 15.45 16.03
N GLY A 443 -0.30 15.32 15.48
CA GLY A 443 -0.08 14.68 14.19
C GLY A 443 -0.29 15.63 13.01
N ARG A 444 -0.47 15.08 11.81
CA ARG A 444 -0.78 15.84 10.60
C ARG A 444 -2.27 16.18 10.55
N ASP A 445 -2.55 17.46 10.41
CA ASP A 445 -3.89 17.99 10.24
C ASP A 445 -3.86 19.06 9.14
N PRO A 446 -4.39 18.76 7.94
CA PRO A 446 -4.39 19.71 6.82
C PRO A 446 -5.14 21.01 7.12
N GLY A 447 -6.24 20.94 7.87
CA GLY A 447 -7.02 22.14 8.23
C GLY A 447 -6.25 23.07 9.16
N LEU A 448 -5.52 22.49 10.11
CA LEU A 448 -4.63 23.23 10.99
C LEU A 448 -3.45 23.84 10.21
N GLU A 449 -2.84 23.08 9.31
CA GLU A 449 -1.76 23.54 8.44
C GLU A 449 -2.21 24.75 7.60
N ASP A 450 -3.33 24.62 6.88
CA ASP A 450 -3.86 25.70 6.04
C ASP A 450 -4.18 26.94 6.85
N ALA A 451 -4.78 26.77 8.04
CA ALA A 451 -5.08 27.90 8.92
C ALA A 451 -3.81 28.62 9.40
N LEU A 452 -2.76 27.88 9.79
CA LEU A 452 -1.51 28.46 10.29
C LEU A 452 -0.71 29.15 9.17
N PHE A 453 -0.62 28.52 8.01
CA PHE A 453 0.15 29.05 6.88
C PHE A 453 -0.59 30.15 6.10
N GLY A 454 -1.92 30.24 6.25
CA GLY A 454 -2.72 31.33 5.70
C GLY A 454 -2.66 32.63 6.50
N LEU A 455 -2.13 32.62 7.74
CA LEU A 455 -2.06 33.78 8.61
C LEU A 455 -0.76 34.57 8.45
N ALA A 456 -0.85 35.88 8.57
CA ALA A 456 0.31 36.76 8.76
C ALA A 456 0.85 36.65 10.20
N VAL A 457 2.09 37.08 10.41
CA VAL A 457 2.67 37.20 11.76
C VAL A 457 1.78 38.10 12.64
N GLY A 458 1.50 37.66 13.85
CA GLY A 458 0.56 38.27 14.80
C GLY A 458 -0.89 37.77 14.64
N GLY A 459 -1.23 37.09 13.55
CA GLY A 459 -2.57 36.54 13.34
C GLY A 459 -2.88 35.38 14.29
N VAL A 460 -4.16 35.28 14.70
CA VAL A 460 -4.67 34.22 15.59
C VAL A 460 -5.73 33.40 14.83
N THR A 461 -5.62 32.09 14.89
CA THR A 461 -6.57 31.17 14.23
C THR A 461 -7.97 31.28 14.84
N PRO A 462 -9.02 30.91 14.10
CA PRO A 462 -10.25 30.44 14.74
C PRO A 462 -9.97 29.21 15.59
N PRO A 463 -10.91 28.79 16.49
CA PRO A 463 -10.84 27.48 17.13
C PRO A 463 -10.82 26.37 16.09
N ILE A 464 -9.78 25.53 16.10
CA ILE A 464 -9.59 24.43 15.15
C ILE A 464 -9.76 23.11 15.87
N LYS A 465 -10.69 22.29 15.41
CA LYS A 465 -10.89 20.95 15.95
C LYS A 465 -9.81 20.02 15.43
N THR A 466 -9.05 19.44 16.34
CA THR A 466 -8.00 18.45 16.06
C THR A 466 -8.37 17.09 16.66
N ALA A 467 -7.57 16.06 16.38
CA ALA A 467 -7.80 14.73 16.95
C ALA A 467 -7.74 14.66 18.49
N VAL A 468 -7.07 15.63 19.13
CA VAL A 468 -6.82 15.63 20.59
C VAL A 468 -7.54 16.75 21.36
N GLY A 469 -8.21 17.66 20.65
CA GLY A 469 -8.94 18.76 21.24
C GLY A 469 -9.05 19.97 20.31
N ILE A 470 -9.42 21.11 20.88
CA ILE A 470 -9.61 22.35 20.13
C ILE A 470 -8.39 23.23 20.34
N MET A 471 -7.78 23.66 19.24
CA MET A 471 -6.58 24.48 19.23
C MET A 471 -6.89 25.90 18.81
N ILE A 472 -6.29 26.88 19.49
CA ILE A 472 -6.19 28.26 19.05
C ILE A 472 -4.70 28.62 19.04
N ALA A 473 -4.20 29.12 17.92
CA ALA A 473 -2.79 29.45 17.76
C ALA A 473 -2.58 30.85 17.22
N LYS A 474 -1.47 31.47 17.64
CA LYS A 474 -0.94 32.73 17.12
C LYS A 474 0.36 32.47 16.37
N VAL A 475 0.47 32.97 15.16
CA VAL A 475 1.73 32.97 14.42
C VAL A 475 2.65 34.07 14.96
N THR A 476 3.79 33.69 15.51
CA THR A 476 4.75 34.66 16.10
C THR A 476 5.87 35.00 15.12
N GLU A 477 6.31 34.06 14.30
CA GLU A 477 7.35 34.28 13.29
C GLU A 477 7.04 33.46 12.01
N GLN A 478 7.52 33.99 10.89
CA GLN A 478 7.44 33.32 9.58
C GLN A 478 8.83 33.17 9.00
N PHE A 479 9.16 31.96 8.56
CA PHE A 479 10.38 31.66 7.86
C PHE A 479 10.02 31.22 6.43
N ALA A 480 10.45 32.01 5.44
CA ALA A 480 10.20 31.66 4.04
C ALA A 480 10.84 30.33 3.65
N ALA A 481 10.24 29.66 2.68
CA ALA A 481 10.88 28.51 2.03
C ALA A 481 12.15 28.95 1.32
N GLY A 482 13.16 28.10 1.29
CA GLY A 482 14.42 28.37 0.62
C GLY A 482 15.65 28.00 1.45
N VAL A 483 16.79 28.45 1.00
CA VAL A 483 18.07 28.20 1.68
C VAL A 483 18.19 29.15 2.88
N PRO A 484 18.38 28.62 4.10
CA PRO A 484 18.62 29.45 5.27
C PRO A 484 19.91 30.27 5.15
N PRO A 485 20.07 31.35 5.93
CA PRO A 485 21.33 32.07 6.03
C PRO A 485 22.51 31.14 6.28
N PHE A 486 23.65 31.40 5.64
CA PHE A 486 24.84 30.54 5.74
C PHE A 486 25.22 30.18 7.18
N ALA A 487 25.15 31.17 8.10
CA ALA A 487 25.46 30.94 9.52
C ALA A 487 24.62 29.81 10.16
N GLU A 488 23.37 29.60 9.73
CA GLU A 488 22.50 28.56 10.28
C GLU A 488 22.79 27.17 9.73
N VAL A 489 23.40 27.08 8.55
CA VAL A 489 23.64 25.81 7.86
C VAL A 489 25.12 25.48 7.73
N LYS A 490 26.00 26.36 8.17
CA LYS A 490 27.47 26.25 8.04
C LYS A 490 27.97 24.87 8.46
N ASP A 491 27.62 24.42 9.65
CA ASP A 491 28.11 23.13 10.19
C ASP A 491 27.66 21.96 9.32
N ARG A 492 26.42 21.97 8.85
CA ARG A 492 25.87 20.94 7.94
C ARG A 492 26.55 20.96 6.57
N VAL A 493 26.86 22.15 6.07
CA VAL A 493 27.57 22.34 4.80
C VAL A 493 28.99 21.82 4.93
N VAL A 494 29.70 22.24 5.98
CA VAL A 494 31.09 21.80 6.27
C VAL A 494 31.14 20.27 6.44
N GLU A 495 30.20 19.69 7.18
CA GLU A 495 30.12 18.22 7.34
C GLU A 495 29.88 17.52 6.01
N SER A 496 29.00 18.05 5.16
CA SER A 496 28.75 17.50 3.82
C SER A 496 29.99 17.51 2.95
N ILE A 497 30.72 18.63 2.93
CA ILE A 497 31.98 18.76 2.19
C ILE A 497 33.04 17.79 2.74
N LYS A 498 33.16 17.71 4.07
CA LYS A 498 34.13 16.78 4.70
C LYS A 498 33.81 15.35 4.32
N ARG A 499 32.57 14.97 4.34
CA ARG A 499 32.11 13.61 3.96
C ARG A 499 32.43 13.31 2.48
N GLU A 500 32.12 14.22 1.58
CA GLU A 500 32.41 14.04 0.15
C GLU A 500 33.90 13.99 -0.14
N ARG A 501 34.71 14.91 0.44
CA ARG A 501 36.17 14.90 0.25
C ARG A 501 36.81 13.67 0.89
N ALA A 502 36.34 13.23 2.05
CA ALA A 502 36.80 12.00 2.69
C ALA A 502 36.45 10.75 1.87
N GLN A 503 35.27 10.71 1.29
CA GLN A 503 34.87 9.62 0.40
C GLN A 503 35.71 9.57 -0.87
N ALA A 504 36.03 10.73 -1.47
CA ALA A 504 36.92 10.83 -2.60
C ALA A 504 38.38 10.41 -2.23
N ALA A 505 38.85 10.84 -1.06
CA ALA A 505 40.18 10.43 -0.56
C ALA A 505 40.24 8.92 -0.27
N ALA A 506 39.14 8.34 0.26
CA ALA A 506 39.03 6.89 0.45
C ALA A 506 39.06 6.14 -0.88
N GLU A 507 38.41 6.68 -1.92
CA GLU A 507 38.43 6.12 -3.26
C GLU A 507 39.82 6.13 -3.87
N GLU A 508 40.50 7.26 -3.82
CA GLU A 508 41.87 7.38 -4.33
C GLU A 508 42.83 6.45 -3.57
N ARG A 509 42.70 6.34 -2.25
CA ARG A 509 43.51 5.42 -1.45
C ARG A 509 43.22 3.96 -1.79
N ALA A 510 41.94 3.60 -1.97
CA ALA A 510 41.54 2.27 -2.40
C ALA A 510 42.07 1.93 -3.79
N LYS A 511 42.00 2.88 -4.73
CA LYS A 511 42.56 2.75 -6.08
C LYS A 511 44.10 2.58 -6.07
N ALA A 512 44.80 3.38 -5.27
CA ALA A 512 46.23 3.25 -5.09
C ALA A 512 46.63 1.89 -4.49
N LEU A 513 45.85 1.42 -3.48
CA LEU A 513 46.04 0.08 -2.93
C LEU A 513 45.89 -0.98 -4.02
N GLY A 514 44.78 -0.96 -4.78
CA GLY A 514 44.52 -1.91 -5.87
C GLY A 514 45.65 -1.92 -6.92
N ALA A 515 46.13 -0.74 -7.32
CA ALA A 515 47.24 -0.61 -8.25
C ALA A 515 48.55 -1.18 -7.68
N SER A 516 48.79 -1.07 -6.37
CA SER A 516 49.98 -1.58 -5.71
C SER A 516 50.02 -3.11 -5.57
N VAL A 517 48.87 -3.77 -5.64
CA VAL A 517 48.78 -5.23 -5.54
C VAL A 517 49.36 -5.92 -6.77
N GLY A 518 49.13 -5.41 -7.98
CA GLY A 518 49.61 -6.03 -9.21
C GLY A 518 49.16 -7.48 -9.34
N ALA A 519 50.12 -8.41 -9.33
CA ALA A 519 49.93 -9.85 -9.27
C ALA A 519 50.09 -10.43 -7.84
N GLY A 520 50.18 -9.56 -6.83
CA GLY A 520 50.37 -9.94 -5.42
C GLY A 520 49.09 -10.22 -4.67
N ASP A 521 49.20 -10.20 -3.35
CA ASP A 521 48.15 -10.50 -2.39
C ASP A 521 47.53 -9.21 -1.84
N LEU A 522 46.25 -9.02 -2.00
CA LEU A 522 45.51 -7.83 -1.53
C LEU A 522 45.55 -7.71 -0.01
N LEU A 523 45.44 -8.81 0.73
CA LEU A 523 45.48 -8.79 2.18
C LEU A 523 46.84 -8.42 2.72
N ALA A 524 47.91 -8.85 2.07
CA ALA A 524 49.27 -8.44 2.42
C ALA A 524 49.47 -6.92 2.22
N ALA A 525 48.96 -6.37 1.11
CA ALA A 525 48.96 -4.93 0.86
C ALA A 525 48.09 -4.17 1.88
N ALA A 526 46.90 -4.64 2.18
CA ALA A 526 46.03 -4.03 3.18
C ALA A 526 46.63 -4.00 4.59
N ARG A 527 47.26 -5.10 5.00
CA ARG A 527 47.99 -5.17 6.30
C ARG A 527 49.16 -4.19 6.37
N ARG A 528 49.96 -4.07 5.30
CA ARG A 528 51.04 -3.08 5.20
C ARG A 528 50.52 -1.66 5.41
N ASP A 529 49.38 -1.35 4.80
CA ASP A 529 48.78 -0.02 4.85
C ASP A 529 47.81 0.15 6.05
N LYS A 530 47.78 -0.84 6.97
CA LYS A 530 46.94 -0.89 8.19
C LYS A 530 45.45 -0.71 7.90
N LEU A 531 45.00 -1.30 6.81
CA LEU A 531 43.60 -1.28 6.41
C LEU A 531 42.89 -2.57 6.83
N PRO A 532 41.60 -2.50 7.22
CA PRO A 532 40.77 -3.69 7.42
C PRO A 532 40.67 -4.50 6.12
N GLY A 533 40.72 -5.80 6.24
CA GLY A 533 40.55 -6.72 5.12
C GLY A 533 40.26 -8.13 5.60
N GLY A 534 39.81 -8.96 4.71
CA GLY A 534 39.48 -10.34 4.97
C GLY A 534 39.28 -11.14 3.69
N GLU A 535 38.96 -12.42 3.87
CA GLU A 535 38.70 -13.36 2.78
C GLU A 535 37.23 -13.83 2.88
N THR A 536 36.58 -14.00 1.73
CA THR A 536 35.25 -14.57 1.68
C THR A 536 35.31 -16.10 1.68
N PRO A 537 34.31 -16.80 2.23
CA PRO A 537 34.11 -18.20 1.88
C PRO A 537 33.88 -18.34 0.37
N LEU A 538 33.92 -19.56 -0.13
CA LEU A 538 33.54 -19.83 -1.51
C LEU A 538 31.99 -19.66 -1.64
N PHE A 539 31.55 -18.71 -2.44
CA PHE A 539 30.15 -18.33 -2.58
C PHE A 539 29.72 -18.16 -4.04
N SER A 540 28.41 -18.14 -4.28
CA SER A 540 27.82 -17.86 -5.60
C SER A 540 26.70 -16.82 -5.49
N ARG A 541 26.12 -16.42 -6.65
CA ARG A 541 24.90 -15.59 -6.64
C ARG A 541 23.70 -16.30 -6.02
N ALA A 542 23.64 -17.63 -6.15
CA ALA A 542 22.56 -18.43 -5.56
C ALA A 542 22.74 -18.67 -4.06
N GLU A 543 23.99 -18.71 -3.60
CA GLU A 543 24.38 -19.00 -2.23
C GLU A 543 25.38 -17.93 -1.73
N PRO A 544 24.88 -16.73 -1.35
CA PRO A 544 25.74 -15.68 -0.80
C PRO A 544 26.25 -16.07 0.60
N PRO A 545 27.30 -15.45 1.11
CA PRO A 545 27.80 -15.66 2.47
C PRO A 545 26.71 -15.43 3.52
N LYS A 546 26.76 -16.14 4.65
CA LYS A 546 25.81 -15.99 5.74
C LYS A 546 25.98 -14.64 6.45
N GLU A 547 24.92 -14.15 7.12
CA GLU A 547 24.80 -12.81 7.70
C GLU A 547 25.99 -12.31 8.54
N ARG A 548 26.72 -13.18 9.26
CA ARG A 548 27.89 -12.80 10.07
C ARG A 548 29.14 -12.47 9.26
N GLU A 549 29.16 -12.84 7.99
CA GLU A 549 30.27 -12.64 7.06
C GLU A 549 29.84 -11.76 5.87
N ALA A 550 28.65 -11.16 5.96
CA ALA A 550 28.04 -10.48 4.84
C ALA A 550 28.73 -9.14 4.56
N LEU A 551 29.49 -9.13 3.47
CA LEU A 551 29.91 -7.90 2.82
C LEU A 551 28.71 -7.21 2.13
N PRO A 552 28.78 -5.88 1.92
CA PRO A 552 27.76 -5.21 1.12
C PRO A 552 27.56 -5.89 -0.23
N GLY A 553 26.29 -5.99 -0.68
CA GLY A 553 25.97 -6.70 -1.93
C GLY A 553 26.75 -6.21 -3.15
N ALA A 554 27.07 -4.91 -3.22
CA ALA A 554 27.92 -4.35 -4.27
C ALA A 554 29.35 -4.93 -4.25
N VAL A 555 29.90 -5.23 -3.07
CA VAL A 555 31.24 -5.81 -2.91
C VAL A 555 31.24 -7.28 -3.34
N LEU A 556 30.20 -8.04 -2.96
CA LEU A 556 30.01 -9.41 -3.42
C LEU A 556 29.82 -9.49 -4.94
N LEU A 557 29.09 -8.52 -5.50
CA LEU A 557 28.90 -8.42 -6.95
C LEU A 557 30.23 -8.12 -7.66
N ALA A 558 31.05 -7.22 -7.12
CA ALA A 558 32.37 -6.94 -7.65
C ALA A 558 33.26 -8.19 -7.65
N ALA A 559 33.25 -8.99 -6.57
CA ALA A 559 33.96 -10.26 -6.53
C ALA A 559 33.51 -11.24 -7.63
N LEU A 560 32.21 -11.32 -7.87
CA LEU A 560 31.63 -12.17 -8.92
C LEU A 560 31.89 -11.66 -10.34
N GLN A 561 32.18 -10.39 -10.53
CA GLN A 561 32.49 -9.79 -11.85
C GLN A 561 33.98 -9.72 -12.17
N THR A 562 34.82 -9.68 -11.14
CA THR A 562 36.27 -9.56 -11.31
C THR A 562 36.88 -10.89 -11.74
N PRO A 563 37.70 -10.95 -12.81
CA PRO A 563 38.40 -12.18 -13.21
C PRO A 563 39.34 -12.69 -12.10
N ALA A 564 39.58 -14.02 -12.08
CA ALA A 564 40.49 -14.63 -11.12
C ALA A 564 41.92 -14.01 -11.23
N GLY A 565 42.56 -13.75 -10.10
CA GLY A 565 43.85 -13.10 -9.99
C GLY A 565 43.84 -11.60 -10.26
N LYS A 566 42.67 -10.99 -10.54
CA LYS A 566 42.55 -9.55 -10.79
C LYS A 566 41.92 -8.83 -9.60
N VAL A 567 42.21 -7.52 -9.53
CA VAL A 567 41.66 -6.60 -8.56
C VAL A 567 40.50 -5.82 -9.21
N SER A 568 39.44 -5.56 -8.47
CA SER A 568 38.28 -4.80 -8.93
C SER A 568 38.59 -3.30 -9.03
N GLU A 569 37.72 -2.56 -9.72
CA GLU A 569 37.59 -1.12 -9.48
C GLU A 569 37.10 -0.86 -8.04
N PRO A 570 37.38 0.35 -7.49
CA PRO A 570 36.89 0.74 -6.18
C PRO A 570 35.36 0.63 -6.05
N VAL A 571 34.88 -0.05 -5.02
CA VAL A 571 33.45 -0.25 -4.75
C VAL A 571 33.01 0.72 -3.65
N LYS A 572 32.33 1.77 -4.02
CA LYS A 572 31.83 2.80 -3.09
C LYS A 572 30.66 2.25 -2.24
N THR A 573 30.70 2.55 -0.95
CA THR A 573 29.62 2.32 0.00
C THR A 573 29.31 3.60 0.77
N ALA A 574 28.28 3.60 1.58
CA ALA A 574 27.90 4.78 2.38
C ALA A 574 28.99 5.21 3.40
N THR A 575 29.86 4.29 3.83
CA THR A 575 30.82 4.49 4.93
C THR A 575 32.27 4.48 4.48
N GLY A 576 32.55 4.14 3.22
CA GLY A 576 33.91 4.04 2.69
C GLY A 576 33.98 3.28 1.37
N VAL A 577 35.13 2.78 1.03
CA VAL A 577 35.41 2.17 -0.28
C VAL A 577 36.06 0.81 -0.09
N TYR A 578 35.55 -0.19 -0.78
CA TYR A 578 36.15 -1.52 -0.85
C TYR A 578 36.95 -1.70 -2.12
N ILE A 579 37.98 -2.53 -2.03
CA ILE A 579 38.70 -3.16 -3.15
C ILE A 579 38.57 -4.66 -2.97
N VAL A 580 38.42 -5.38 -4.05
CA VAL A 580 38.25 -6.83 -4.04
C VAL A 580 39.25 -7.45 -5.03
N GLN A 581 39.88 -8.54 -4.62
CA GLN A 581 40.66 -9.41 -5.50
C GLN A 581 40.04 -10.80 -5.54
N THR A 582 39.59 -11.23 -6.70
CA THR A 582 39.05 -12.58 -6.84
C THR A 582 40.19 -13.58 -6.96
N LEU A 583 40.33 -14.47 -5.97
CA LEU A 583 41.40 -15.47 -5.92
C LEU A 583 41.10 -16.67 -6.78
N GLU A 584 39.88 -17.16 -6.70
CA GLU A 584 39.47 -18.41 -7.30
C GLU A 584 38.09 -18.30 -7.93
N ARG A 585 37.92 -18.93 -9.09
CA ARG A 585 36.62 -19.13 -9.75
C ARG A 585 36.43 -20.59 -10.06
N ARG A 586 35.31 -21.15 -9.59
CA ARG A 586 34.89 -22.52 -9.89
C ARG A 586 33.65 -22.48 -10.73
N ALA A 587 33.67 -23.13 -11.88
CA ALA A 587 32.47 -23.29 -12.70
C ALA A 587 31.35 -23.94 -11.89
N ALA A 588 30.13 -23.65 -12.27
CA ALA A 588 28.95 -24.31 -11.71
C ALA A 588 29.02 -25.82 -11.92
N ASP A 589 28.58 -26.61 -10.93
CA ASP A 589 28.54 -28.08 -11.03
C ASP A 589 27.57 -28.51 -12.14
N PRO A 590 28.02 -29.20 -13.20
CA PRO A 590 27.15 -29.64 -14.28
C PRO A 590 26.01 -30.55 -13.83
N GLN A 591 26.20 -31.35 -12.77
CA GLN A 591 25.17 -32.26 -12.25
C GLN A 591 23.94 -31.53 -11.65
N GLY A 592 24.10 -30.29 -11.25
CA GLY A 592 23.02 -29.43 -10.76
C GLY A 592 22.16 -28.81 -11.85
N PHE A 593 22.65 -28.80 -13.10
CA PHE A 593 21.99 -28.12 -14.22
C PHE A 593 20.60 -28.70 -14.52
N ASP A 594 20.49 -30.01 -14.68
CA ASP A 594 19.23 -30.67 -15.05
C ASP A 594 18.12 -30.41 -14.04
N LYS A 595 18.47 -30.31 -12.74
CA LYS A 595 17.50 -29.99 -11.67
C LYS A 595 16.97 -28.57 -11.74
N SER A 596 17.75 -27.65 -12.29
CA SER A 596 17.46 -26.20 -12.32
C SER A 596 17.01 -25.71 -13.69
N ARG A 597 17.14 -26.54 -14.73
CA ARG A 597 16.97 -26.18 -16.14
C ARG A 597 15.61 -25.53 -16.43
N ASP A 598 14.52 -26.19 -16.08
CA ASP A 598 13.18 -25.71 -16.40
C ASP A 598 12.82 -24.42 -15.66
N GLN A 599 13.25 -24.35 -14.40
CA GLN A 599 13.06 -23.13 -13.61
C GLN A 599 13.86 -21.96 -14.18
N LEU A 600 15.12 -22.20 -14.54
CA LEU A 600 15.98 -21.16 -15.14
C LEU A 600 15.46 -20.75 -16.52
N ARG A 601 15.03 -21.70 -17.36
CA ARG A 601 14.41 -21.40 -18.65
C ARG A 601 13.23 -20.44 -18.51
N THR A 602 12.35 -20.73 -17.55
CA THR A 602 11.21 -19.86 -17.26
C THR A 602 11.68 -18.48 -16.79
N GLN A 603 12.65 -18.40 -15.90
CA GLN A 603 13.17 -17.13 -15.39
C GLN A 603 13.84 -16.29 -16.50
N VAL A 604 14.69 -16.91 -17.31
CA VAL A 604 15.38 -16.23 -18.43
C VAL A 604 14.36 -15.77 -19.48
N LEU A 605 13.34 -16.59 -19.77
CA LEU A 605 12.28 -16.22 -20.69
C LEU A 605 11.51 -14.98 -20.20
N GLU A 606 11.09 -14.98 -18.93
CA GLU A 606 10.37 -13.85 -18.35
C GLU A 606 11.25 -12.57 -18.30
N GLN A 607 12.53 -12.70 -17.98
CA GLN A 607 13.45 -11.57 -18.05
C GLN A 607 13.60 -11.02 -19.48
N LYS A 608 13.78 -11.88 -20.47
CA LYS A 608 13.88 -11.46 -21.88
C LYS A 608 12.60 -10.80 -22.37
N ARG A 609 11.45 -11.34 -22.00
CA ARG A 609 10.14 -10.76 -22.31
C ARG A 609 9.93 -9.40 -21.66
N ALA A 610 10.29 -9.27 -20.39
CA ALA A 610 10.22 -7.99 -19.66
C ALA A 610 11.13 -6.95 -20.30
N PHE A 611 12.37 -7.31 -20.61
CA PHE A 611 13.33 -6.43 -21.26
C PHE A 611 12.90 -6.03 -22.68
N ALA A 612 12.37 -6.97 -23.47
CA ALA A 612 11.85 -6.68 -24.79
C ALA A 612 10.66 -5.69 -24.74
N TRP A 613 9.76 -5.90 -23.78
CA TRP A 613 8.64 -5.00 -23.54
C TRP A 613 9.11 -3.60 -23.13
N GLU A 614 10.01 -3.51 -22.16
CA GLU A 614 10.57 -2.22 -21.72
C GLU A 614 11.24 -1.46 -22.86
N ARG A 615 12.08 -2.13 -23.64
CA ARG A 615 12.74 -1.53 -24.81
C ARG A 615 11.73 -1.05 -25.85
N TRP A 616 10.71 -1.86 -26.10
CA TRP A 616 9.65 -1.50 -27.04
C TRP A 616 8.87 -0.27 -26.57
N VAL A 617 8.45 -0.24 -25.31
CA VAL A 617 7.79 0.92 -24.70
C VAL A 617 8.70 2.16 -24.76
N LYS A 618 9.98 2.01 -24.40
CA LYS A 618 10.97 3.12 -24.48
C LYS A 618 11.09 3.67 -25.90
N ALA A 619 11.05 2.81 -26.91
CA ALA A 619 11.06 3.25 -28.31
C ALA A 619 9.79 4.05 -28.70
N LEU A 620 8.62 3.70 -28.15
CA LEU A 620 7.40 4.49 -28.35
C LEU A 620 7.54 5.90 -27.75
N TYR A 621 8.11 6.01 -26.54
CA TYR A 621 8.37 7.31 -25.91
C TYR A 621 9.34 8.16 -26.75
N ALA A 622 10.43 7.58 -27.23
CA ALA A 622 11.44 8.29 -28.01
C ALA A 622 10.89 8.85 -29.36
N GLY A 623 9.88 8.19 -29.92
CA GLY A 623 9.22 8.64 -31.15
C GLY A 623 8.03 9.56 -30.95
N ALA A 624 7.65 9.90 -29.71
CA ALA A 624 6.42 10.60 -29.39
C ALA A 624 6.62 12.08 -29.10
N LYS A 625 5.63 12.90 -29.48
CA LYS A 625 5.52 14.31 -29.07
C LYS A 625 4.61 14.38 -27.84
N ILE A 626 5.21 14.50 -26.65
CA ILE A 626 4.49 14.54 -25.38
C ILE A 626 4.54 15.96 -24.81
N LYS A 627 3.36 16.50 -24.46
CA LYS A 627 3.22 17.76 -23.73
C LYS A 627 2.42 17.50 -22.48
N VAL A 628 2.98 17.80 -21.31
CA VAL A 628 2.30 17.73 -20.01
C VAL A 628 2.04 19.16 -19.55
N GLN A 629 0.93 19.42 -18.85
CA GLN A 629 0.60 20.75 -18.35
C GLN A 629 1.67 21.22 -17.37
N GLY A 630 2.39 22.29 -17.72
CA GLY A 630 3.47 22.88 -16.92
C GLY A 630 4.89 22.61 -17.41
N GLU A 631 5.17 21.54 -18.14
CA GLU A 631 6.51 21.22 -18.67
C GLU A 631 6.46 20.51 -20.01
N THR A 632 7.35 20.91 -20.92
CA THR A 632 7.64 20.13 -22.14
C THR A 632 8.70 19.11 -21.75
N VAL A 633 8.31 17.87 -21.51
CA VAL A 633 9.25 16.79 -21.22
C VAL A 633 9.92 16.38 -22.52
N GLY A 634 11.09 16.92 -22.77
CA GLY A 634 12.04 16.36 -23.73
C GLY A 634 12.68 15.12 -23.09
N VAL A 635 12.47 13.96 -23.69
CA VAL A 635 13.19 12.76 -23.29
C VAL A 635 14.62 12.88 -23.83
N ASN A 636 15.60 13.11 -22.92
CA ASN A 636 17.02 12.87 -23.20
C ASN A 636 17.33 11.38 -23.04
#